data_83a62545d0fdf10df277ea3b8be82be7
#
_entry.id   83a62545d0fdf10df277ea3b8be82be7
#
_cell.length_a   1.000
_cell.length_b   1.000
_cell.length_c   1.000
_cell.angle_alpha   90.00
_cell.angle_beta   90.00
_cell.angle_gamma   90.00
#
_symmetry.space_group_name_H-M   'P 1'
#
loop_
_entity.id
_entity.type
_entity.pdbx_description
1 polymer ?
#
loop_
_entity_poly.entity_id
_entity_poly.type
_entity_poly.pdbx_seq_one_letter_code
_entity_poly.pdbx_strand_id
1 'polypeptide(L)'
;MRATWPAVALAAGGAAAQGITHTVYTTTTVSVAACPAPSTFATAVSSSHTPTTSSSTESSASTTKSATSTASSSSAAASASSTGSLTNAQQVGKSTWGTLSQPTFPKWLDAPNGTKYQTAPWGSNTVKNSDATVIGDVPVTNVTRHYDFTISRSQISVDGVLRDTILVNDQFPGPAIEANWGDWIEIVVHNNITAPEEGTALHWHGMLQRGTPWADGTPGDAQCPIAPGKSYTYRYQAELYGTSWYHAHYSAQYTGGVAGPMQIYGPSSQDYDVDLGAVMLTDWNHVPYFSIVTDVVGTDFSKIPPRSDNILINGRNSFNCSQPSYDNSTEWLGSNLKSSINWTCVEDAPLSKFQFQTGKTHRLRLINHGADGVQKFSIDGHSFTVISIDYVPVVPYTTNTITLAVGQRTDVLVTANNNSAKSYYMRTTTTGDDACGQSSAKEALAVVYYSGADTTTFPVYTSPTTPAKDCASDPLPSLVPSYPLKPSSNPYQQDLTLSLGRNSTGNFEWQINSQTYRANFNEPLLYDAAAGNTSNTFETQDKKNPLFNIFDFGSNSSVLLNVTNNTPVGHPFHLHGHNFYVLASGHGVWDGSLLGSANPTRRDTQWIDVGGYVVLQFEADNPGVWPFHCHVAWHLSGGLAINVATRTDEIVPIPKGTREQTCIDWDAYTKRDEVDQIDSGS
;
A
#
# COMPACT_ATOMS: atom_id res chain seq x y z
N MET A 1 21.30 -21.99 -11.68
CA MET A 1 21.33 -23.21 -10.85
C MET A 1 19.95 -23.32 -10.23
N ARG A 2 19.21 -24.36 -10.56
CA ARG A 2 17.88 -24.55 -9.99
C ARG A 2 18.03 -24.91 -8.52
N ALA A 3 17.53 -24.06 -7.62
CA ALA A 3 17.38 -24.41 -6.21
C ALA A 3 16.16 -25.32 -6.05
N THR A 4 16.41 -26.57 -5.71
CA THR A 4 15.38 -27.53 -5.35
C THR A 4 15.02 -27.29 -3.88
N TRP A 5 13.79 -26.92 -3.63
CA TRP A 5 13.21 -26.83 -2.28
C TRP A 5 13.14 -28.21 -1.64
N PRO A 6 13.53 -28.39 -0.38
CA PRO A 6 13.31 -29.65 0.32
C PRO A 6 11.85 -29.79 0.67
N ALA A 7 11.24 -30.89 0.26
CA ALA A 7 9.94 -31.31 0.72
C ALA A 7 10.02 -31.57 2.24
N VAL A 8 9.30 -30.78 3.04
CA VAL A 8 9.13 -31.03 4.46
C VAL A 8 8.20 -32.23 4.62
N ALA A 9 8.78 -33.38 4.93
CA ALA A 9 8.06 -34.57 5.34
C ALA A 9 7.57 -34.38 6.78
N LEU A 10 6.25 -34.30 6.98
CA LEU A 10 5.64 -34.37 8.29
C LEU A 10 5.90 -35.78 8.89
N ALA A 11 6.84 -35.84 9.85
CA ALA A 11 7.02 -37.03 10.68
C ALA A 11 5.99 -36.98 11.81
N ALA A 12 5.01 -37.90 11.78
CA ALA A 12 4.13 -38.14 12.90
C ALA A 12 4.92 -38.83 14.03
N GLY A 13 5.24 -38.08 15.06
CA GLY A 13 5.80 -38.60 16.32
C GLY A 13 4.68 -39.03 17.25
N GLY A 14 4.51 -40.32 17.45
CA GLY A 14 3.60 -40.88 18.43
C GLY A 14 4.10 -40.65 19.84
N ALA A 15 3.29 -40.08 20.72
CA ALA A 15 3.46 -40.15 22.18
C ALA A 15 2.24 -40.85 22.80
N ALA A 16 2.53 -41.71 23.74
CA ALA A 16 1.65 -42.70 24.33
C ALA A 16 0.51 -42.11 25.15
N ALA A 17 -0.64 -42.82 25.10
CA ALA A 17 -1.88 -42.54 25.79
C ALA A 17 -1.78 -42.69 27.31
N GLN A 18 -2.49 -41.81 28.03
CA GLN A 18 -3.18 -42.16 29.28
C GLN A 18 -4.62 -41.67 29.15
N GLY A 19 -5.52 -42.57 29.49
CA GLY A 19 -6.95 -42.57 29.12
C GLY A 19 -7.81 -41.51 29.81
N ILE A 20 -8.78 -41.04 29.06
CA ILE A 20 -10.00 -40.45 29.58
C ILE A 20 -11.19 -40.99 28.75
N THR A 21 -12.28 -41.30 29.46
CA THR A 21 -13.51 -41.92 29.09
C THR A 21 -14.19 -41.45 27.81
N HIS A 22 -14.63 -42.44 27.02
CA HIS A 22 -15.48 -42.27 25.84
C HIS A 22 -16.87 -41.74 26.16
N THR A 23 -17.33 -40.71 25.47
CA THR A 23 -18.72 -40.44 25.21
C THR A 23 -18.99 -40.70 23.73
N VAL A 24 -19.84 -41.65 23.44
CA VAL A 24 -20.23 -42.08 22.08
C VAL A 24 -21.26 -41.09 21.56
N TYR A 25 -20.95 -40.40 20.47
CA TYR A 25 -21.92 -39.70 19.64
C TYR A 25 -22.28 -40.57 18.43
N THR A 26 -23.52 -40.94 18.33
CA THR A 26 -24.12 -41.64 17.18
C THR A 26 -24.28 -40.66 16.01
N THR A 27 -23.55 -40.89 14.95
CA THR A 27 -23.72 -40.22 13.65
C THR A 27 -24.95 -40.77 12.95
N THR A 28 -25.96 -39.92 12.76
CA THR A 28 -27.09 -40.20 11.86
C THR A 28 -26.70 -39.69 10.47
N THR A 29 -26.47 -40.63 9.56
CA THR A 29 -26.28 -40.32 8.12
C THR A 29 -27.61 -39.93 7.50
N VAL A 30 -27.74 -38.68 7.06
CA VAL A 30 -28.83 -38.23 6.18
C VAL A 30 -28.31 -38.31 4.74
N SER A 31 -28.89 -39.22 3.97
CA SER A 31 -28.64 -39.30 2.53
C SER A 31 -29.38 -38.19 1.81
N VAL A 32 -28.63 -37.27 1.20
CA VAL A 32 -29.18 -36.25 0.30
C VAL A 32 -29.16 -36.80 -1.12
N ALA A 33 -30.34 -36.81 -1.75
CA ALA A 33 -30.55 -37.25 -3.12
C ALA A 33 -29.85 -36.28 -4.10
N ALA A 34 -29.20 -36.86 -5.12
CA ALA A 34 -28.51 -36.12 -6.19
C ALA A 34 -29.50 -35.26 -7.00
N CYS A 35 -29.17 -33.99 -7.17
CA CYS A 35 -29.81 -33.10 -8.15
C CYS A 35 -29.26 -33.39 -9.57
N PRO A 36 -30.13 -33.34 -10.61
CA PRO A 36 -29.72 -33.58 -12.00
C PRO A 36 -28.96 -32.39 -12.59
N ALA A 37 -28.01 -32.69 -13.51
CA ALA A 37 -27.20 -31.75 -14.24
C ALA A 37 -28.02 -30.75 -15.08
N PRO A 38 -27.55 -29.49 -15.26
CA PRO A 38 -28.22 -28.52 -16.11
C PRO A 38 -28.00 -28.83 -17.59
N SER A 39 -29.12 -28.85 -18.33
CA SER A 39 -29.18 -29.00 -19.77
C SER A 39 -28.74 -27.73 -20.46
N THR A 40 -27.90 -27.90 -21.49
CA THR A 40 -27.51 -26.93 -22.49
C THR A 40 -28.69 -26.14 -23.08
N PHE A 41 -28.65 -24.80 -23.00
CA PHE A 41 -29.51 -23.94 -23.83
C PHE A 41 -28.76 -23.51 -25.07
N ALA A 42 -29.31 -23.93 -26.21
CA ALA A 42 -28.91 -23.48 -27.52
C ALA A 42 -29.51 -22.14 -27.86
N THR A 43 -28.70 -21.30 -28.47
CA THR A 43 -29.03 -20.06 -29.16
C THR A 43 -30.21 -20.18 -30.13
N ALA A 44 -31.13 -19.25 -30.08
CA ALA A 44 -32.01 -18.96 -31.19
C ALA A 44 -32.08 -17.45 -31.42
N VAL A 45 -31.51 -17.02 -32.54
CA VAL A 45 -31.65 -15.72 -33.15
C VAL A 45 -32.89 -15.75 -34.06
N SER A 46 -33.77 -14.75 -34.00
CA SER A 46 -34.66 -14.32 -35.11
C SER A 46 -35.40 -13.07 -34.64
N SER A 47 -35.18 -11.99 -35.15
CA SER A 47 -35.45 -11.30 -36.45
C SER A 47 -36.65 -10.36 -36.38
N SER A 48 -36.36 -9.14 -36.81
CA SER A 48 -37.20 -8.24 -37.62
C SER A 48 -38.36 -7.52 -36.99
N HIS A 49 -38.24 -6.19 -36.98
CA HIS A 49 -39.26 -5.28 -37.55
C HIS A 49 -38.65 -3.94 -37.96
N THR A 50 -38.64 -3.67 -39.22
CA THR A 50 -38.63 -2.38 -39.92
C THR A 50 -39.97 -2.26 -40.69
N PRO A 51 -40.37 -1.15 -41.26
CA PRO A 51 -40.10 0.27 -41.05
C PRO A 51 -41.38 1.14 -41.09
N THR A 52 -41.27 2.44 -40.91
CA THR A 52 -42.03 3.38 -41.76
C THR A 52 -41.36 4.76 -41.83
N THR A 53 -41.28 5.21 -43.05
CA THR A 53 -40.75 6.42 -43.60
C THR A 53 -41.57 7.65 -43.29
N SER A 54 -40.95 8.82 -43.20
CA SER A 54 -41.44 10.02 -43.93
C SER A 54 -40.33 11.05 -44.12
N SER A 55 -40.30 11.53 -45.30
CA SER A 55 -39.40 12.40 -46.03
C SER A 55 -39.57 13.90 -45.75
N SER A 56 -38.49 14.68 -45.92
CA SER A 56 -38.45 15.95 -46.72
C SER A 56 -37.01 16.44 -46.78
N THR A 57 -36.40 16.35 -47.92
CA THR A 57 -35.90 17.36 -48.90
C THR A 57 -35.51 18.72 -48.29
N GLU A 58 -34.34 19.27 -48.59
CA GLU A 58 -33.67 19.83 -49.76
C GLU A 58 -32.20 20.17 -49.40
N SER A 59 -31.22 19.83 -50.21
CA SER A 59 -30.70 20.43 -51.46
C SER A 59 -29.62 21.51 -51.21
N SER A 60 -28.43 21.28 -51.61
CA SER A 60 -27.63 21.75 -52.74
C SER A 60 -26.13 21.59 -52.49
N ALA A 61 -25.46 20.79 -53.26
CA ALA A 61 -24.62 21.01 -54.44
C ALA A 61 -23.31 21.77 -54.13
N SER A 62 -22.19 21.24 -54.42
CA SER A 62 -21.31 20.84 -55.49
C SER A 62 -19.86 21.13 -55.04
N THR A 63 -18.82 20.50 -55.39
CA THR A 63 -18.24 20.09 -56.66
C THR A 63 -17.05 19.13 -56.46
N THR A 64 -16.95 18.20 -57.37
CA THR A 64 -15.94 17.22 -57.68
C THR A 64 -14.53 17.76 -57.92
N LYS A 65 -13.48 16.98 -57.53
CA LYS A 65 -12.42 16.58 -58.46
C LYS A 65 -11.78 15.26 -58.07
N SER A 66 -11.90 14.37 -59.04
CA SER A 66 -11.31 13.02 -59.12
C SER A 66 -9.83 13.09 -59.49
N ALA A 67 -9.00 12.22 -58.93
CA ALA A 67 -7.78 11.79 -59.57
C ALA A 67 -7.50 10.33 -59.18
N THR A 68 -7.59 9.49 -60.17
CA THR A 68 -7.28 8.06 -60.21
C THR A 68 -5.77 7.85 -60.27
N SER A 69 -5.18 6.90 -59.50
CA SER A 69 -4.03 6.13 -59.98
C SER A 69 -3.91 4.81 -59.23
N THR A 70 -4.11 3.83 -60.00
CA THR A 70 -3.64 2.43 -60.11
C THR A 70 -2.85 1.77 -58.95
N ALA A 71 -3.41 0.63 -58.61
CA ALA A 71 -2.82 -0.41 -57.75
C ALA A 71 -1.56 -1.06 -58.35
N SER A 72 -0.62 -1.39 -57.53
CA SER A 72 0.23 -2.55 -57.72
C SER A 72 0.57 -3.21 -56.37
N SER A 73 0.20 -4.45 -56.28
CA SER A 73 0.46 -5.40 -55.19
C SER A 73 1.93 -5.78 -55.09
N SER A 74 2.50 -5.69 -53.91
CA SER A 74 3.63 -6.59 -53.55
C SER A 74 3.58 -6.85 -52.04
N SER A 75 3.32 -8.09 -51.71
CA SER A 75 3.44 -8.65 -50.38
C SER A 75 4.91 -8.70 -49.97
N ALA A 76 5.22 -8.00 -48.86
CA ALA A 76 6.40 -8.30 -48.05
C ALA A 76 6.02 -8.08 -46.59
N ALA A 77 5.96 -9.19 -45.86
CA ALA A 77 5.88 -9.16 -44.41
C ALA A 77 7.19 -8.56 -43.87
N ALA A 78 7.13 -7.34 -43.45
CA ALA A 78 8.20 -6.75 -42.64
C ALA A 78 7.70 -6.66 -41.22
N SER A 79 8.31 -7.43 -40.33
CA SER A 79 8.26 -7.20 -38.87
C SER A 79 8.80 -5.78 -38.61
N ALA A 80 7.92 -4.82 -38.46
CA ALA A 80 8.30 -3.51 -37.99
C ALA A 80 8.30 -3.56 -36.45
N SER A 81 9.45 -3.73 -35.87
CA SER A 81 9.71 -3.30 -34.51
C SER A 81 9.50 -1.79 -34.50
N SER A 82 8.37 -1.34 -33.99
CA SER A 82 8.10 0.08 -33.77
C SER A 82 8.87 0.55 -32.55
N THR A 83 10.10 1.02 -32.71
CA THR A 83 10.80 1.83 -31.74
C THR A 83 10.13 3.22 -31.69
N GLY A 84 8.92 3.28 -31.13
CA GLY A 84 8.22 4.54 -30.87
C GLY A 84 8.83 5.21 -29.64
N SER A 85 9.43 6.40 -29.80
CA SER A 85 9.80 7.23 -28.66
C SER A 85 8.55 7.61 -27.87
N LEU A 86 8.46 7.17 -26.62
CA LEU A 86 7.38 7.59 -25.71
C LEU A 86 7.56 9.08 -25.35
N THR A 87 6.46 9.82 -25.34
CA THR A 87 6.48 11.22 -24.88
C THR A 87 6.67 11.29 -23.37
N ASN A 88 7.22 12.39 -22.84
CA ASN A 88 7.35 12.61 -21.39
C ASN A 88 6.01 12.49 -20.64
N ALA A 89 4.88 12.84 -21.31
CA ALA A 89 3.54 12.71 -20.74
C ALA A 89 3.09 11.26 -20.57
N GLN A 90 3.61 10.34 -21.38
CA GLN A 90 3.31 8.90 -21.28
C GLN A 90 4.17 8.19 -20.23
N GLN A 91 5.25 8.81 -19.75
CA GLN A 91 6.17 8.16 -18.79
C GLN A 91 5.58 8.11 -17.38
N VAL A 92 5.22 9.23 -16.79
CA VAL A 92 4.70 9.29 -15.42
C VAL A 92 3.44 10.17 -15.32
N GLY A 93 2.70 10.32 -16.41
CA GLY A 93 1.57 11.24 -16.46
C GLY A 93 2.05 12.68 -16.26
N LYS A 94 1.35 13.45 -15.42
CA LYS A 94 1.65 14.86 -15.13
C LYS A 94 2.66 15.04 -13.97
N SER A 95 3.18 13.96 -13.38
CA SER A 95 4.03 14.05 -12.19
C SER A 95 5.35 14.76 -12.44
N THR A 96 5.71 15.66 -11.53
CA THR A 96 7.05 16.27 -11.44
C THR A 96 7.99 15.54 -10.49
N TRP A 97 7.50 14.51 -9.77
CA TRP A 97 8.32 13.71 -8.87
C TRP A 97 9.53 13.11 -9.59
N GLY A 98 10.66 13.14 -8.93
CA GLY A 98 11.92 12.64 -9.52
C GLY A 98 12.43 13.45 -10.71
N THR A 99 12.10 14.74 -10.84
CA THR A 99 12.67 15.66 -11.83
C THR A 99 13.36 16.84 -11.15
N LEU A 100 14.27 17.51 -11.86
CA LEU A 100 14.89 18.75 -11.35
C LEU A 100 13.88 19.90 -11.19
N SER A 101 12.66 19.73 -11.70
CA SER A 101 11.53 20.67 -11.53
C SER A 101 10.68 20.33 -10.30
N GLN A 102 10.98 19.24 -9.59
CA GLN A 102 10.33 18.95 -8.32
C GLN A 102 10.57 20.11 -7.36
N PRO A 103 9.52 20.66 -6.73
CA PRO A 103 9.67 21.78 -5.81
C PRO A 103 10.42 21.34 -4.55
N THR A 104 11.12 22.27 -3.92
CA THR A 104 11.51 22.12 -2.52
C THR A 104 10.35 22.53 -1.62
N PHE A 105 10.28 21.92 -0.45
CA PHE A 105 9.16 22.09 0.46
C PHE A 105 9.48 23.06 1.60
N PRO A 106 8.48 23.80 2.11
CA PRO A 106 8.70 24.75 3.20
C PRO A 106 8.88 24.02 4.55
N LYS A 107 9.25 24.78 5.57
CA LYS A 107 9.27 24.26 6.96
C LYS A 107 7.85 24.15 7.56
N TRP A 108 6.91 24.92 7.04
CA TRP A 108 5.46 24.90 7.33
C TRP A 108 4.68 25.65 6.25
N LEU A 109 3.40 25.42 6.20
CA LEU A 109 2.50 26.10 5.28
C LEU A 109 1.89 27.36 5.92
N ASP A 110 1.72 28.42 5.13
CA ASP A 110 0.87 29.54 5.46
C ASP A 110 -0.63 29.14 5.44
N ALA A 111 -1.49 29.95 6.05
CA ALA A 111 -2.93 29.70 5.97
C ALA A 111 -3.44 29.93 4.53
N PRO A 112 -4.46 29.15 4.07
CA PRO A 112 -4.98 29.25 2.69
C PRO A 112 -5.52 30.64 2.31
N ASN A 113 -5.96 31.43 3.29
CA ASN A 113 -6.41 32.81 3.08
C ASN A 113 -5.27 33.82 2.86
N GLY A 114 -4.02 33.36 2.76
CA GLY A 114 -2.84 34.20 2.60
C GLY A 114 -2.25 34.77 3.90
N THR A 115 -2.77 34.34 5.05
CA THR A 115 -2.18 34.72 6.36
C THR A 115 -0.81 34.05 6.50
N LYS A 116 0.22 34.88 6.70
CA LYS A 116 1.58 34.43 6.91
C LYS A 116 1.87 34.16 8.37
N TYR A 117 2.41 33.00 8.67
CA TYR A 117 2.87 32.69 10.01
C TYR A 117 4.30 33.21 10.23
N GLN A 118 4.49 34.00 11.28
CA GLN A 118 5.84 34.51 11.68
C GLN A 118 6.62 33.48 12.49
N THR A 119 5.91 32.54 13.11
CA THR A 119 6.46 31.40 13.86
C THR A 119 5.73 30.15 13.45
N ALA A 120 6.28 28.99 13.81
CA ALA A 120 5.66 27.70 13.50
C ALA A 120 4.19 27.62 14.00
N PRO A 121 3.26 27.07 13.20
CA PRO A 121 1.83 26.99 13.57
C PRO A 121 1.55 26.16 14.82
N TRP A 122 2.48 25.29 15.22
CA TRP A 122 2.39 24.47 16.44
C TRP A 122 2.96 25.16 17.68
N GLY A 123 3.27 26.46 17.60
CA GLY A 123 3.71 27.27 18.74
C GLY A 123 5.08 26.86 19.29
N SER A 124 5.15 26.62 20.60
CA SER A 124 6.38 26.22 21.30
C SER A 124 6.58 24.71 21.41
N ASN A 125 5.74 23.91 20.76
CA ASN A 125 5.87 22.45 20.76
C ASN A 125 7.14 22.00 20.04
N THR A 126 7.83 21.03 20.64
CA THR A 126 9.09 20.45 20.15
C THR A 126 9.01 18.93 20.29
N VAL A 127 9.85 18.21 19.60
CA VAL A 127 9.94 16.75 19.72
C VAL A 127 10.33 16.24 21.12
N LYS A 128 10.64 17.15 22.07
CA LYS A 128 11.05 16.80 23.43
C LYS A 128 10.00 17.15 24.49
N ASN A 129 9.05 18.04 24.18
CA ASN A 129 8.03 18.49 25.14
C ASN A 129 6.60 18.16 24.70
N SER A 130 6.42 17.57 23.53
CA SER A 130 5.12 17.15 23.01
C SER A 130 5.28 15.88 22.19
N ASP A 131 4.27 15.03 22.20
CA ASP A 131 4.18 13.85 21.34
C ASP A 131 2.81 13.86 20.64
N ALA A 132 2.83 13.72 19.33
CA ALA A 132 1.64 13.80 18.51
C ALA A 132 0.62 12.67 18.81
N THR A 133 1.06 11.56 19.41
CA THR A 133 0.16 10.47 19.82
C THR A 133 -0.55 10.75 21.14
N VAL A 134 -0.12 11.77 21.90
CA VAL A 134 -0.73 12.14 23.19
C VAL A 134 -1.96 13.01 22.94
N ILE A 135 -3.11 12.56 23.45
CA ILE A 135 -4.36 13.34 23.38
C ILE A 135 -4.16 14.67 24.11
N GLY A 136 -4.46 15.76 23.41
CA GLY A 136 -4.35 17.13 23.95
C GLY A 136 -3.08 17.88 23.54
N ASP A 137 -2.07 17.20 22.99
CA ASP A 137 -0.87 17.87 22.45
C ASP A 137 -1.07 18.40 21.01
N VAL A 138 -2.12 17.95 20.31
CA VAL A 138 -2.40 18.35 18.93
C VAL A 138 -2.78 19.83 18.87
N PRO A 139 -2.07 20.66 18.08
CA PRO A 139 -2.36 22.09 17.97
C PRO A 139 -3.74 22.35 17.35
N VAL A 140 -4.36 23.46 17.71
CA VAL A 140 -5.60 23.93 17.09
C VAL A 140 -5.26 25.07 16.12
N THR A 141 -5.13 24.76 14.83
CA THR A 141 -4.78 25.74 13.79
C THR A 141 -5.99 26.48 13.21
N ASN A 142 -7.18 25.90 13.32
CA ASN A 142 -8.42 26.35 12.66
C ASN A 142 -8.28 26.46 11.13
N VAL A 143 -7.39 25.67 10.52
CA VAL A 143 -7.15 25.63 9.08
C VAL A 143 -7.67 24.33 8.53
N THR A 144 -8.34 24.38 7.37
CA THR A 144 -8.66 23.19 6.56
C THR A 144 -7.90 23.27 5.23
N ARG A 145 -7.22 22.17 4.89
CA ARG A 145 -6.56 21.96 3.59
C ARG A 145 -7.49 21.15 2.71
N HIS A 146 -7.81 21.67 1.53
CA HIS A 146 -8.74 21.04 0.59
C HIS A 146 -7.99 20.43 -0.59
N TYR A 147 -8.37 19.21 -0.95
CA TYR A 147 -7.84 18.45 -2.09
C TYR A 147 -8.99 17.87 -2.90
N ASP A 148 -8.74 17.73 -4.21
CA ASP A 148 -9.67 17.12 -5.15
C ASP A 148 -8.91 16.05 -5.95
N PHE A 149 -9.30 14.78 -5.77
CA PHE A 149 -8.63 13.64 -6.35
C PHE A 149 -9.58 12.90 -7.30
N THR A 150 -9.17 12.80 -8.56
CA THR A 150 -9.83 11.95 -9.54
C THR A 150 -9.00 10.70 -9.73
N ILE A 151 -9.59 9.54 -9.45
CA ILE A 151 -8.96 8.23 -9.67
C ILE A 151 -9.48 7.69 -10.99
N SER A 152 -8.57 7.43 -11.93
CA SER A 152 -8.91 7.00 -13.28
C SER A 152 -7.87 6.05 -13.86
N ARG A 153 -8.30 5.19 -14.79
CA ARG A 153 -7.39 4.29 -15.52
C ARG A 153 -6.73 5.03 -16.68
N SER A 154 -5.42 4.84 -16.83
CA SER A 154 -4.62 5.43 -17.88
C SER A 154 -3.41 4.56 -18.21
N GLN A 155 -2.76 4.83 -19.33
CA GLN A 155 -1.52 4.18 -19.71
C GLN A 155 -0.33 5.08 -19.40
N ILE A 156 0.65 4.54 -18.67
CA ILE A 156 1.93 5.20 -18.42
C ILE A 156 3.09 4.23 -18.65
N SER A 157 4.28 4.80 -18.78
CA SER A 157 5.54 4.07 -18.91
C SER A 157 6.56 4.69 -17.96
N VAL A 158 6.68 4.12 -16.77
CA VAL A 158 7.56 4.64 -15.71
C VAL A 158 9.01 4.17 -15.85
N ASP A 159 9.20 3.06 -16.56
CA ASP A 159 10.50 2.40 -16.71
C ASP A 159 10.83 2.00 -18.14
N GLY A 160 10.03 2.46 -19.10
CA GLY A 160 10.13 2.13 -20.51
C GLY A 160 9.06 1.18 -21.01
N VAL A 161 8.40 0.44 -20.13
CA VAL A 161 7.28 -0.45 -20.48
C VAL A 161 5.96 0.29 -20.34
N LEU A 162 5.19 0.36 -21.42
CA LEU A 162 3.85 0.96 -21.42
C LEU A 162 2.85 -0.03 -20.85
N ARG A 163 2.17 0.33 -19.77
CA ARG A 163 1.14 -0.51 -19.13
C ARG A 163 -0.08 0.29 -18.72
N ASP A 164 -1.19 -0.43 -18.51
CA ASP A 164 -2.38 0.12 -17.88
C ASP A 164 -2.14 0.29 -16.37
N THR A 165 -2.53 1.45 -15.84
CA THR A 165 -2.40 1.84 -14.43
C THR A 165 -3.67 2.55 -13.98
N ILE A 166 -3.83 2.67 -12.67
CA ILE A 166 -4.84 3.51 -12.06
C ILE A 166 -4.11 4.68 -11.41
N LEU A 167 -4.47 5.89 -11.79
CA LEU A 167 -3.75 7.11 -11.41
C LEU A 167 -4.62 8.03 -10.57
N VAL A 168 -3.98 8.80 -9.70
CA VAL A 168 -4.60 9.94 -9.02
C VAL A 168 -4.21 11.22 -9.76
N ASN A 169 -5.21 11.94 -10.30
CA ASN A 169 -5.02 13.17 -11.09
C ASN A 169 -4.03 13.02 -12.26
N ASP A 170 -4.09 11.88 -12.96
CA ASP A 170 -3.25 11.53 -14.11
C ASP A 170 -1.74 11.55 -13.83
N GLN A 171 -1.31 11.18 -12.63
CA GLN A 171 0.13 11.12 -12.32
C GLN A 171 0.50 9.95 -11.40
N PHE A 172 1.77 9.52 -11.46
CA PHE A 172 2.38 8.52 -10.59
C PHE A 172 3.80 8.94 -10.19
N PRO A 173 4.18 8.91 -8.91
CA PRO A 173 3.28 8.86 -7.76
C PRO A 173 2.25 9.97 -7.81
N GLY A 174 1.12 9.78 -7.11
CA GLY A 174 0.02 10.72 -7.02
C GLY A 174 0.42 12.07 -6.38
N PRO A 175 -0.49 13.08 -6.36
CA PRO A 175 -0.24 14.38 -5.76
C PRO A 175 0.15 14.29 -4.28
N ALA A 176 1.02 15.20 -3.81
CA ALA A 176 1.30 15.30 -2.39
C ALA A 176 0.11 15.89 -1.62
N ILE A 177 -0.16 15.33 -0.45
CA ILE A 177 -0.96 15.99 0.59
C ILE A 177 -0.01 16.68 1.55
N GLU A 178 -0.23 17.97 1.80
CA GLU A 178 0.56 18.82 2.68
C GLU A 178 -0.34 19.49 3.71
N ALA A 179 0.00 19.37 4.98
CA ALA A 179 -0.69 20.07 6.05
C ALA A 179 0.29 20.44 7.17
N ASN A 180 -0.05 21.39 8.01
CA ASN A 180 0.64 21.56 9.29
C ASN A 180 0.00 20.65 10.34
N TRP A 181 0.77 20.24 11.32
CA TRP A 181 0.27 19.53 12.49
C TRP A 181 -0.88 20.32 13.13
N GLY A 182 -2.03 19.67 13.25
CA GLY A 182 -3.27 20.24 13.76
C GLY A 182 -4.23 20.82 12.70
N ASP A 183 -3.82 20.94 11.42
CA ASP A 183 -4.74 21.32 10.34
C ASP A 183 -5.79 20.21 10.12
N TRP A 184 -6.96 20.59 9.65
CA TRP A 184 -7.92 19.66 9.06
C TRP A 184 -7.56 19.40 7.60
N ILE A 185 -7.73 18.17 7.17
CA ILE A 185 -7.55 17.73 5.77
C ILE A 185 -8.91 17.29 5.25
N GLU A 186 -9.31 17.83 4.11
CA GLU A 186 -10.56 17.47 3.44
C GLU A 186 -10.26 17.12 1.99
N ILE A 187 -10.57 15.89 1.60
CA ILE A 187 -10.27 15.37 0.27
C ILE A 187 -11.55 14.86 -0.37
N VAL A 188 -11.93 15.46 -1.50
CA VAL A 188 -12.99 14.90 -2.36
C VAL A 188 -12.35 13.90 -3.30
N VAL A 189 -12.79 12.65 -3.27
CA VAL A 189 -12.31 11.57 -4.14
C VAL A 189 -13.40 11.21 -5.14
N HIS A 190 -13.09 11.33 -6.42
CA HIS A 190 -13.95 10.96 -7.54
C HIS A 190 -13.49 9.63 -8.13
N ASN A 191 -14.35 8.63 -8.15
CA ASN A 191 -14.07 7.35 -8.79
C ASN A 191 -14.47 7.42 -10.28
N ASN A 192 -13.49 7.62 -11.15
CA ASN A 192 -13.64 7.62 -12.61
C ASN A 192 -12.95 6.39 -13.25
N ILE A 193 -12.82 5.28 -12.50
CA ILE A 193 -12.22 4.05 -13.02
C ILE A 193 -13.21 3.39 -13.99
N THR A 194 -12.74 3.11 -15.20
CA THR A 194 -13.54 2.48 -16.28
C THR A 194 -12.69 1.43 -17.00
N ALA A 195 -13.35 0.49 -17.64
CA ALA A 195 -12.75 -0.49 -18.56
C ALA A 195 -11.63 -1.40 -17.95
N PRO A 196 -11.90 -2.17 -16.90
CA PRO A 196 -13.18 -2.37 -16.24
C PRO A 196 -13.50 -1.31 -15.17
N GLU A 197 -14.77 -1.20 -14.82
CA GLU A 197 -15.21 -0.43 -13.66
C GLU A 197 -14.82 -1.18 -12.38
N GLU A 198 -14.37 -0.43 -11.37
CA GLU A 198 -14.03 -0.96 -10.04
C GLU A 198 -14.47 0.03 -8.95
N GLY A 199 -14.77 -0.50 -7.76
CA GLY A 199 -14.82 0.32 -6.57
C GLY A 199 -13.45 0.88 -6.21
N THR A 200 -13.40 1.87 -5.32
CA THR A 200 -12.15 2.38 -4.75
C THR A 200 -12.38 2.94 -3.35
N ALA A 201 -11.33 3.05 -2.56
CA ALA A 201 -11.30 3.79 -1.31
C ALA A 201 -9.86 4.20 -1.03
N LEU A 202 -9.63 5.30 -0.31
CA LEU A 202 -8.29 5.75 0.05
C LEU A 202 -8.08 5.69 1.55
N HIS A 203 -7.00 5.03 1.95
CA HIS A 203 -6.49 5.01 3.32
C HIS A 203 -5.34 6.02 3.48
N TRP A 204 -5.30 6.64 4.66
CA TRP A 204 -4.32 7.66 5.06
C TRP A 204 -3.34 7.02 6.04
N HIS A 205 -2.37 6.32 5.50
CA HIS A 205 -1.51 5.40 6.24
C HIS A 205 -0.89 6.04 7.49
N GLY A 206 -1.13 5.41 8.63
CA GLY A 206 -0.59 5.80 9.92
C GLY A 206 -1.30 6.97 10.62
N MET A 207 -2.33 7.60 10.01
CA MET A 207 -3.17 8.58 10.70
C MET A 207 -4.05 7.89 11.74
N LEU A 208 -4.22 8.51 12.92
CA LEU A 208 -4.96 7.90 14.02
C LEU A 208 -6.48 7.89 13.80
N GLN A 209 -7.00 8.83 13.03
CA GLN A 209 -8.43 8.99 12.77
C GLN A 209 -9.27 9.11 14.05
N ARG A 210 -8.72 9.72 15.11
CA ARG A 210 -9.43 9.91 16.38
C ARG A 210 -10.68 10.76 16.17
N GLY A 211 -11.81 10.21 16.60
CA GLY A 211 -13.11 10.86 16.41
C GLY A 211 -13.61 10.92 14.96
N THR A 212 -12.90 10.31 14.02
CA THR A 212 -13.27 10.19 12.60
C THR A 212 -13.01 8.78 12.03
N PRO A 213 -13.33 7.67 12.73
CA PRO A 213 -12.97 6.33 12.28
C PRO A 213 -13.57 5.97 10.90
N TRP A 214 -14.69 6.59 10.51
CA TRP A 214 -15.28 6.44 9.18
C TRP A 214 -14.45 7.05 8.04
N ALA A 215 -13.41 7.84 8.35
CA ALA A 215 -12.51 8.42 7.37
C ALA A 215 -11.25 7.57 7.16
N ASP A 216 -11.13 6.41 7.79
CA ASP A 216 -9.98 5.52 7.66
C ASP A 216 -9.79 4.95 6.24
N GLY A 217 -10.90 4.82 5.49
CA GLY A 217 -10.84 4.50 4.06
C GLY A 217 -10.70 3.02 3.74
N THR A 218 -11.13 2.13 4.64
CA THR A 218 -11.06 0.67 4.49
C THR A 218 -12.42 0.08 4.11
N PRO A 219 -12.56 -0.47 2.89
CA PRO A 219 -13.81 -1.09 2.45
C PRO A 219 -14.17 -2.34 3.26
N GLY A 220 -15.43 -2.42 3.70
CA GLY A 220 -15.91 -3.53 4.53
C GLY A 220 -15.60 -3.37 6.02
N ASP A 221 -14.66 -2.50 6.40
CA ASP A 221 -14.37 -2.18 7.79
C ASP A 221 -14.93 -0.81 8.18
N ALA A 222 -14.41 0.28 7.58
CA ALA A 222 -14.83 1.65 7.90
C ALA A 222 -15.91 2.21 6.98
N GLN A 223 -16.03 1.72 5.74
CA GLN A 223 -16.95 2.24 4.73
C GLN A 223 -17.30 1.21 3.65
N CYS A 224 -18.33 1.47 2.85
CA CYS A 224 -18.49 0.82 1.55
C CYS A 224 -17.55 1.46 0.51
N PRO A 225 -17.14 0.75 -0.56
CA PRO A 225 -16.35 1.35 -1.63
C PRO A 225 -17.05 2.55 -2.28
N ILE A 226 -16.27 3.48 -2.78
CA ILE A 226 -16.78 4.54 -3.68
C ILE A 226 -17.12 3.87 -5.01
N ALA A 227 -18.41 3.84 -5.36
CA ALA A 227 -18.86 3.20 -6.59
C ALA A 227 -18.37 3.95 -7.84
N PRO A 228 -18.24 3.28 -9.01
CA PRO A 228 -17.89 3.93 -10.27
C PRO A 228 -18.80 5.12 -10.61
N GLY A 229 -18.21 6.23 -11.04
CA GLY A 229 -18.89 7.48 -11.35
C GLY A 229 -19.39 8.25 -10.12
N LYS A 230 -19.01 7.86 -8.90
CA LYS A 230 -19.41 8.49 -7.64
C LYS A 230 -18.22 9.15 -6.94
N SER A 231 -18.54 9.89 -5.87
CA SER A 231 -17.54 10.64 -5.11
C SER A 231 -17.79 10.50 -3.62
N TYR A 232 -16.72 10.57 -2.83
CA TYR A 232 -16.78 10.61 -1.38
C TYR A 232 -15.83 11.68 -0.84
N THR A 233 -16.22 12.33 0.27
CA THR A 233 -15.40 13.34 0.93
C THR A 233 -14.87 12.81 2.24
N TYR A 234 -13.56 12.62 2.31
CA TYR A 234 -12.84 12.32 3.53
C TYR A 234 -12.53 13.61 4.29
N ARG A 235 -12.71 13.61 5.61
CA ARG A 235 -12.34 14.74 6.45
C ARG A 235 -11.83 14.27 7.80
N TYR A 236 -10.58 14.60 8.11
CA TYR A 236 -9.89 14.21 9.34
C TYR A 236 -8.86 15.26 9.74
N GLN A 237 -8.40 15.21 11.00
CA GLN A 237 -7.37 16.11 11.48
C GLN A 237 -5.97 15.53 11.24
N ALA A 238 -5.01 16.37 10.89
CA ALA A 238 -3.58 16.04 10.87
C ALA A 238 -3.06 15.94 12.30
N GLU A 239 -3.40 14.86 13.00
CA GLU A 239 -3.10 14.66 14.43
C GLU A 239 -1.62 14.35 14.65
N LEU A 240 -0.98 13.73 13.67
CA LEU A 240 0.43 13.38 13.67
C LEU A 240 1.21 14.30 12.74
N TYR A 241 2.54 14.37 12.92
CA TYR A 241 3.42 15.11 12.01
C TYR A 241 4.64 14.26 11.62
N GLY A 242 5.10 14.46 10.39
CA GLY A 242 6.18 13.69 9.79
C GLY A 242 5.85 13.30 8.36
N THR A 243 6.26 12.11 7.99
CA THR A 243 6.14 11.58 6.64
C THR A 243 5.25 10.36 6.62
N SER A 244 4.32 10.34 5.67
CA SER A 244 3.51 9.18 5.35
C SER A 244 3.06 9.19 3.89
N TRP A 245 2.06 8.41 3.57
CA TRP A 245 1.52 8.24 2.23
C TRP A 245 0.03 7.89 2.30
N TYR A 246 -0.67 8.09 1.21
CA TYR A 246 -2.02 7.58 1.04
C TYR A 246 -2.03 6.53 -0.06
N HIS A 247 -2.94 5.59 0.02
CA HIS A 247 -3.08 4.54 -0.99
C HIS A 247 -4.50 3.97 -1.04
N ALA A 248 -4.83 3.34 -2.17
CA ALA A 248 -6.07 2.60 -2.25
C ALA A 248 -6.03 1.40 -1.30
N HIS A 249 -7.16 1.14 -0.64
CA HIS A 249 -7.37 -0.02 0.23
C HIS A 249 -8.49 -0.94 -0.30
N TYR A 250 -8.77 -0.88 -1.59
CA TYR A 250 -9.69 -1.75 -2.30
C TYR A 250 -8.88 -2.83 -3.00
N SER A 251 -8.86 -4.07 -2.45
CA SER A 251 -7.99 -5.13 -2.93
C SER A 251 -6.52 -4.66 -3.02
N ALA A 252 -5.73 -5.20 -3.91
CA ALA A 252 -4.36 -4.73 -4.15
C ALA A 252 -4.27 -3.50 -5.09
N GLN A 253 -5.32 -2.67 -5.21
CA GLN A 253 -5.43 -1.58 -6.19
C GLN A 253 -4.29 -0.55 -6.08
N TYR A 254 -3.70 -0.33 -4.88
CA TYR A 254 -2.58 0.59 -4.74
C TYR A 254 -1.34 0.19 -5.54
N THR A 255 -1.12 -1.11 -5.75
CA THR A 255 -0.02 -1.62 -6.58
C THR A 255 -0.27 -1.36 -8.07
N GLY A 256 -1.51 -1.05 -8.44
CA GLY A 256 -1.91 -0.56 -9.75
C GLY A 256 -1.54 0.90 -10.01
N GLY A 257 -1.10 1.66 -8.98
CA GLY A 257 -0.64 3.04 -9.09
C GLY A 257 -1.36 4.06 -8.19
N VAL A 258 -2.36 3.65 -7.41
CA VAL A 258 -3.13 4.57 -6.54
C VAL A 258 -2.41 4.77 -5.22
N ALA A 259 -1.35 5.56 -5.24
CA ALA A 259 -0.55 5.93 -4.07
C ALA A 259 0.13 7.29 -4.26
N GLY A 260 0.28 8.05 -3.17
CA GLY A 260 1.00 9.32 -3.18
C GLY A 260 1.45 9.75 -1.78
N PRO A 261 2.39 10.70 -1.66
CA PRO A 261 2.98 11.06 -0.38
C PRO A 261 2.08 11.99 0.44
N MET A 262 2.24 11.89 1.77
CA MET A 262 1.68 12.82 2.76
C MET A 262 2.82 13.45 3.56
N GLN A 263 2.84 14.78 3.64
CA GLN A 263 3.84 15.56 4.36
C GLN A 263 3.14 16.45 5.38
N ILE A 264 3.21 16.05 6.65
CA ILE A 264 2.63 16.83 7.73
C ILE A 264 3.77 17.57 8.45
N TYR A 265 3.75 18.90 8.34
CA TYR A 265 4.77 19.76 8.93
C TYR A 265 4.59 19.87 10.42
N GLY A 266 5.68 19.68 11.16
CA GLY A 266 5.71 19.71 12.61
C GLY A 266 7.12 19.96 13.14
N PRO A 267 7.32 19.83 14.45
CA PRO A 267 8.65 19.98 15.06
C PRO A 267 9.68 19.03 14.46
N SER A 268 10.94 19.46 14.41
CA SER A 268 12.08 18.63 14.00
C SER A 268 13.11 18.56 15.10
N SER A 269 13.76 17.40 15.26
CA SER A 269 14.83 17.20 16.25
C SER A 269 16.16 17.81 15.81
N GLN A 270 16.32 18.10 14.53
CA GLN A 270 17.52 18.68 13.92
C GLN A 270 17.12 19.75 12.90
N ASP A 271 17.97 20.77 12.78
CA ASP A 271 17.83 21.78 11.75
C ASP A 271 18.27 21.24 10.38
N TYR A 272 17.59 21.72 9.34
CA TYR A 272 17.93 21.46 7.95
C TYR A 272 17.71 22.72 7.10
N ASP A 273 18.40 22.80 5.97
CA ASP A 273 18.31 23.97 5.07
C ASP A 273 17.23 23.78 4.01
N VAL A 274 17.11 22.56 3.46
CA VAL A 274 16.28 22.24 2.30
C VAL A 274 15.47 20.99 2.59
N ASP A 275 14.15 21.04 2.42
CA ASP A 275 13.29 19.85 2.39
C ASP A 275 13.08 19.45 0.93
N LEU A 276 13.58 18.28 0.53
CA LEU A 276 13.42 17.74 -0.81
C LEU A 276 12.12 16.95 -1.00
N GLY A 277 11.37 16.79 0.10
CA GLY A 277 10.11 16.04 0.08
C GLY A 277 10.29 14.54 -0.01
N ALA A 278 9.27 13.87 -0.54
CA ALA A 278 9.20 12.43 -0.57
C ALA A 278 10.18 11.80 -1.57
N VAL A 279 10.82 10.73 -1.12
CA VAL A 279 11.54 9.76 -1.95
C VAL A 279 10.78 8.45 -1.83
N MET A 280 9.89 8.22 -2.80
CA MET A 280 9.00 7.07 -2.82
C MET A 280 9.67 5.90 -3.52
N LEU A 281 9.77 4.78 -2.82
CA LEU A 281 10.42 3.54 -3.25
C LEU A 281 9.33 2.49 -3.46
N THR A 282 9.36 1.79 -4.60
CA THR A 282 8.39 0.73 -4.89
C THR A 282 9.01 -0.34 -5.77
N ASP A 283 8.58 -1.57 -5.60
CA ASP A 283 8.66 -2.59 -6.64
C ASP A 283 7.56 -2.35 -7.69
N TRP A 284 7.76 -2.84 -8.88
CA TRP A 284 6.89 -2.55 -10.01
C TRP A 284 6.67 -3.78 -10.88
N ASN A 285 5.40 -4.08 -11.16
CA ASN A 285 4.99 -5.17 -12.02
C ASN A 285 4.44 -4.62 -13.34
N HIS A 286 4.79 -5.23 -14.46
CA HIS A 286 4.27 -4.83 -15.76
C HIS A 286 2.85 -5.34 -16.01
N VAL A 287 2.46 -6.44 -15.37
CA VAL A 287 1.09 -6.95 -15.42
C VAL A 287 0.14 -6.17 -14.51
N PRO A 288 -1.15 -6.07 -14.87
CA PRO A 288 -2.14 -5.48 -13.99
C PRO A 288 -2.24 -6.24 -12.65
N TYR A 289 -2.44 -5.52 -11.56
CA TYR A 289 -2.45 -6.07 -10.20
C TYR A 289 -3.49 -7.20 -10.02
N PHE A 290 -4.67 -7.08 -10.62
CA PHE A 290 -5.72 -8.11 -10.51
C PHE A 290 -5.33 -9.46 -11.12
N SER A 291 -4.40 -9.48 -12.10
CA SER A 291 -3.85 -10.73 -12.62
C SER A 291 -2.95 -11.42 -11.61
N ILE A 292 -2.15 -10.63 -10.87
CA ILE A 292 -1.30 -11.14 -9.79
C ILE A 292 -2.17 -11.64 -8.64
N VAL A 293 -3.19 -10.87 -8.25
CA VAL A 293 -4.16 -11.29 -7.22
C VAL A 293 -4.78 -12.64 -7.56
N THR A 294 -5.23 -12.83 -8.82
CA THR A 294 -5.80 -14.11 -9.27
C THR A 294 -4.83 -15.27 -9.09
N ASP A 295 -3.54 -15.04 -9.31
CA ASP A 295 -2.52 -16.07 -9.16
C ASP A 295 -2.20 -16.37 -7.69
N VAL A 296 -2.06 -15.34 -6.85
CA VAL A 296 -1.67 -15.52 -5.43
C VAL A 296 -2.77 -16.13 -4.56
N VAL A 297 -4.04 -15.94 -4.92
CA VAL A 297 -5.18 -16.62 -4.27
C VAL A 297 -5.60 -17.90 -5.00
N GLY A 298 -4.89 -18.28 -6.05
CA GLY A 298 -5.17 -19.45 -6.87
C GLY A 298 -4.77 -20.78 -6.20
N THR A 299 -4.75 -21.84 -7.00
CA THR A 299 -4.40 -23.21 -6.54
C THR A 299 -2.97 -23.61 -6.87
N ASP A 300 -2.27 -22.83 -7.70
CA ASP A 300 -0.93 -23.12 -8.20
C ASP A 300 0.18 -22.46 -7.36
N PHE A 301 0.84 -23.27 -6.54
CA PHE A 301 1.91 -22.81 -5.65
C PHE A 301 3.16 -22.29 -6.37
N SER A 302 3.35 -22.68 -7.62
CA SER A 302 4.53 -22.24 -8.39
C SER A 302 4.52 -20.76 -8.75
N LYS A 303 3.36 -20.11 -8.58
CA LYS A 303 3.13 -18.70 -8.84
C LYS A 303 3.30 -17.79 -7.62
N ILE A 304 3.62 -18.35 -6.45
CA ILE A 304 3.77 -17.66 -5.18
C ILE A 304 5.19 -17.87 -4.63
N PRO A 305 5.88 -16.80 -4.19
CA PRO A 305 5.54 -15.38 -4.25
C PRO A 305 5.70 -14.81 -5.67
N PRO A 306 4.89 -13.79 -6.02
CA PRO A 306 5.06 -13.10 -7.30
C PRO A 306 6.36 -12.30 -7.29
N ARG A 307 7.02 -12.23 -8.44
CA ARG A 307 8.26 -11.49 -8.61
C ARG A 307 7.99 -10.18 -9.34
N SER A 308 8.45 -9.05 -8.81
CA SER A 308 8.35 -7.78 -9.53
C SER A 308 9.30 -7.74 -10.74
N ASP A 309 8.92 -6.98 -11.76
CA ASP A 309 9.74 -6.78 -12.97
C ASP A 309 10.86 -5.77 -12.71
N ASN A 310 10.55 -4.71 -11.96
CA ASN A 310 11.46 -3.59 -11.71
C ASN A 310 11.30 -3.02 -10.29
N ILE A 311 12.16 -2.07 -9.95
CA ILE A 311 12.13 -1.24 -8.75
C ILE A 311 12.19 0.22 -9.19
N LEU A 312 11.48 1.12 -8.52
CA LEU A 312 11.41 2.54 -8.90
C LEU A 312 11.77 3.45 -7.74
N ILE A 313 12.36 4.61 -8.06
CA ILE A 313 12.51 5.77 -7.16
C ILE A 313 11.68 6.92 -7.74
N ASN A 314 10.71 7.43 -6.98
CA ASN A 314 9.78 8.47 -7.44
C ASN A 314 9.16 8.16 -8.82
N GLY A 315 8.72 6.91 -8.99
CA GLY A 315 8.07 6.45 -10.21
C GLY A 315 8.98 6.40 -11.44
N ARG A 316 10.29 6.20 -11.28
CA ARG A 316 11.25 6.13 -12.40
C ARG A 316 12.33 5.10 -12.16
N ASN A 317 12.67 4.40 -13.22
CA ASN A 317 13.89 3.60 -13.43
C ASN A 317 13.99 3.30 -14.92
N SER A 318 14.99 2.54 -15.35
CA SER A 318 15.08 1.98 -16.71
C SER A 318 14.93 0.47 -16.67
N PHE A 319 14.14 -0.08 -17.59
CA PHE A 319 14.00 -1.52 -17.78
C PHE A 319 14.76 -1.96 -19.03
N ASN A 320 15.44 -3.09 -18.97
CA ASN A 320 16.11 -3.67 -20.11
C ASN A 320 15.10 -4.46 -20.96
N CYS A 321 14.65 -3.90 -22.07
CA CYS A 321 13.66 -4.50 -22.97
C CYS A 321 14.07 -5.84 -23.57
N SER A 322 15.35 -6.19 -23.55
CA SER A 322 15.83 -7.50 -24.01
C SER A 322 15.66 -8.62 -22.96
N GLN A 323 15.39 -8.24 -21.70
CA GLN A 323 15.04 -9.22 -20.68
C GLN A 323 13.56 -9.60 -20.82
N PRO A 324 13.22 -10.89 -20.71
CA PRO A 324 11.80 -11.22 -20.56
C PRO A 324 11.30 -10.55 -19.29
N SER A 325 10.26 -9.73 -19.40
CA SER A 325 9.48 -9.43 -18.23
C SER A 325 8.95 -10.75 -17.67
N TYR A 326 8.66 -10.78 -16.38
CA TYR A 326 8.08 -11.95 -15.73
C TYR A 326 6.86 -12.51 -16.49
N ASP A 327 6.26 -11.73 -17.31
CA ASP A 327 5.10 -11.91 -18.12
C ASP A 327 5.31 -12.60 -19.46
N ASN A 328 6.52 -12.67 -19.98
CA ASN A 328 6.85 -13.48 -21.15
C ASN A 328 7.03 -14.97 -20.82
N SER A 329 7.00 -15.36 -19.56
CA SER A 329 6.87 -16.75 -19.20
C SER A 329 5.46 -17.20 -19.57
N THR A 330 5.38 -18.24 -20.42
CA THR A 330 4.12 -18.82 -20.90
C THR A 330 3.25 -19.41 -19.78
N GLU A 331 3.67 -19.30 -18.54
CA GLU A 331 3.09 -19.91 -17.37
C GLU A 331 2.22 -18.94 -16.54
N TRP A 332 2.45 -17.62 -16.64
CA TRP A 332 1.84 -16.61 -15.74
C TRP A 332 0.51 -16.02 -16.17
N LEU A 333 0.30 -15.85 -17.45
CA LEU A 333 -1.00 -15.40 -17.95
C LEU A 333 -1.78 -16.62 -18.41
N GLY A 334 -2.93 -16.87 -17.85
CA GLY A 334 -3.89 -17.80 -18.41
C GLY A 334 -3.99 -17.59 -19.93
N SER A 335 -4.11 -18.64 -20.69
CA SER A 335 -4.03 -18.64 -22.16
C SER A 335 -4.86 -17.56 -22.87
N ASN A 336 -5.82 -16.95 -22.20
CA ASN A 336 -6.74 -15.95 -22.76
C ASN A 336 -6.23 -14.48 -22.66
N LEU A 337 -5.27 -14.16 -21.78
CA LEU A 337 -4.73 -12.80 -21.64
C LEU A 337 -3.51 -12.55 -22.54
N LYS A 338 -2.80 -13.59 -22.96
CA LYS A 338 -1.60 -13.50 -23.80
C LYS A 338 -1.79 -12.84 -25.17
N SER A 339 -3.00 -12.87 -25.71
CA SER A 339 -3.27 -12.35 -27.05
C SER A 339 -3.61 -10.86 -27.07
N SER A 340 -3.80 -10.21 -25.94
CA SER A 340 -4.27 -8.83 -25.85
C SER A 340 -3.24 -7.81 -25.33
N ILE A 341 -2.11 -8.24 -24.75
CA ILE A 341 -1.10 -7.33 -24.22
C ILE A 341 -0.03 -7.10 -25.29
N ASN A 342 -0.10 -5.94 -25.93
CA ASN A 342 0.92 -5.48 -26.86
C ASN A 342 1.93 -4.61 -26.11
N TRP A 343 3.00 -5.23 -25.59
CA TRP A 343 4.02 -4.53 -24.82
C TRP A 343 4.82 -3.59 -25.71
N THR A 344 4.67 -2.28 -25.44
CA THR A 344 5.61 -1.30 -25.99
C THR A 344 6.68 -1.08 -24.94
N CYS A 345 7.93 -1.41 -25.26
CA CYS A 345 9.08 -1.19 -24.40
C CYS A 345 10.11 -0.29 -25.11
N VAL A 346 10.60 0.71 -24.39
CA VAL A 346 11.64 1.63 -24.83
C VAL A 346 12.77 1.60 -23.82
N GLU A 347 13.98 1.26 -24.29
CA GLU A 347 15.18 1.30 -23.46
C GLU A 347 15.55 2.72 -23.04
N ASP A 348 16.40 2.85 -22.02
CA ASP A 348 16.91 4.14 -21.49
C ASP A 348 15.82 5.09 -20.98
N ALA A 349 14.78 4.55 -20.35
CA ALA A 349 13.80 5.37 -19.64
C ALA A 349 14.51 6.28 -18.60
N PRO A 350 14.04 7.52 -18.39
CA PRO A 350 14.74 8.48 -17.56
C PRO A 350 14.76 8.11 -16.08
N LEU A 351 15.93 8.17 -15.47
CA LEU A 351 16.09 8.05 -14.02
C LEU A 351 15.56 9.27 -13.28
N SER A 352 15.18 9.09 -12.02
CA SER A 352 14.88 10.20 -11.13
C SER A 352 16.12 11.07 -10.88
N LYS A 353 15.91 12.39 -10.77
CA LYS A 353 16.96 13.41 -10.59
C LYS A 353 16.66 14.30 -9.39
N PHE A 354 17.65 14.48 -8.53
CA PHE A 354 17.59 15.35 -7.35
C PHE A 354 18.72 16.36 -7.39
N GLN A 355 18.51 17.53 -6.80
CA GLN A 355 19.55 18.55 -6.72
C GLN A 355 19.93 18.83 -5.26
N PHE A 356 21.22 18.67 -4.93
CA PHE A 356 21.78 19.05 -3.65
C PHE A 356 22.52 20.40 -3.76
N GLN A 357 22.27 21.26 -2.78
CA GLN A 357 22.98 22.51 -2.62
C GLN A 357 24.24 22.27 -1.78
N THR A 358 25.41 22.54 -2.36
CA THR A 358 26.70 22.30 -1.70
C THR A 358 26.78 23.02 -0.34
N GLY A 359 27.23 22.31 0.69
CA GLY A 359 27.32 22.80 2.06
C GLY A 359 25.99 22.88 2.84
N LYS A 360 24.87 22.49 2.21
CA LYS A 360 23.56 22.50 2.83
C LYS A 360 23.14 21.13 3.34
N THR A 361 22.31 21.11 4.38
CA THR A 361 21.68 19.91 4.91
C THR A 361 20.29 19.76 4.31
N HIS A 362 20.07 18.61 3.67
CA HIS A 362 18.83 18.27 2.96
C HIS A 362 18.05 17.24 3.74
N ARG A 363 16.75 17.45 3.90
CA ARG A 363 15.82 16.44 4.42
C ARG A 363 15.26 15.65 3.25
N LEU A 364 15.33 14.32 3.35
CA LEU A 364 14.67 13.37 2.46
C LEU A 364 13.66 12.56 3.28
N ARG A 365 12.50 12.35 2.70
CA ARG A 365 11.35 11.67 3.32
C ARG A 365 11.15 10.33 2.62
N LEU A 366 11.82 9.29 3.12
CA LEU A 366 11.81 7.96 2.50
C LEU A 366 10.51 7.23 2.81
N ILE A 367 9.87 6.65 1.79
CA ILE A 367 8.61 5.91 1.90
C ILE A 367 8.74 4.64 1.07
N ASN A 368 8.56 3.46 1.67
CA ASN A 368 8.37 2.23 0.91
C ASN A 368 6.87 1.98 0.69
N HIS A 369 6.41 2.23 -0.53
CA HIS A 369 5.02 2.00 -0.96
C HIS A 369 4.90 0.84 -1.97
N GLY A 370 5.83 -0.10 -1.90
CA GLY A 370 5.87 -1.28 -2.76
C GLY A 370 4.76 -2.29 -2.47
N ALA A 371 4.63 -3.29 -3.33
CA ALA A 371 3.70 -4.39 -3.15
C ALA A 371 4.24 -5.47 -2.19
N ASP A 372 5.57 -5.69 -2.19
CA ASP A 372 6.20 -6.82 -1.50
C ASP A 372 7.61 -6.51 -0.96
N GLY A 373 8.45 -5.84 -1.77
CA GLY A 373 9.88 -5.78 -1.55
C GLY A 373 10.35 -4.93 -0.36
N VAL A 374 11.17 -5.52 0.52
CA VAL A 374 11.96 -4.76 1.51
C VAL A 374 13.04 -3.97 0.77
N GLN A 375 13.05 -2.66 0.92
CA GLN A 375 13.95 -1.74 0.23
C GLN A 375 15.15 -1.36 1.10
N LYS A 376 16.36 -1.46 0.54
CA LYS A 376 17.60 -0.97 1.17
C LYS A 376 18.10 0.24 0.39
N PHE A 377 18.01 1.41 1.03
CA PHE A 377 18.27 2.71 0.42
C PHE A 377 19.64 3.25 0.82
N SER A 378 20.37 3.82 -0.14
CA SER A 378 21.67 4.48 0.07
C SER A 378 21.92 5.60 -0.95
N ILE A 379 22.89 6.49 -0.66
CA ILE A 379 23.44 7.44 -1.63
C ILE A 379 24.97 7.28 -1.64
N ASP A 380 25.55 7.07 -2.82
CA ASP A 380 26.98 6.85 -2.98
C ASP A 380 27.79 7.98 -2.31
N GLY A 381 28.70 7.59 -1.41
CA GLY A 381 29.58 8.53 -0.71
C GLY A 381 28.92 9.42 0.34
N HIS A 382 27.69 9.13 0.77
CA HIS A 382 26.99 9.89 1.80
C HIS A 382 26.57 9.00 2.97
N SER A 383 26.41 9.64 4.12
CA SER A 383 25.78 9.08 5.30
C SER A 383 24.50 9.83 5.62
N PHE A 384 23.63 9.19 6.37
CA PHE A 384 22.34 9.73 6.81
C PHE A 384 22.33 9.99 8.31
N THR A 385 21.69 11.07 8.71
CA THR A 385 21.22 11.24 10.09
C THR A 385 19.73 10.96 10.10
N VAL A 386 19.31 9.87 10.72
CA VAL A 386 17.89 9.52 10.89
C VAL A 386 17.30 10.42 11.97
N ILE A 387 16.13 11.01 11.73
CA ILE A 387 15.46 11.94 12.63
C ILE A 387 14.03 11.54 12.98
N SER A 388 13.41 10.68 12.18
CA SER A 388 12.03 10.20 12.42
C SER A 388 11.83 8.85 11.73
N ILE A 389 11.00 8.01 12.30
CA ILE A 389 10.47 6.79 11.70
C ILE A 389 8.95 6.82 11.77
N ASP A 390 8.28 6.41 10.69
CA ASP A 390 6.84 6.53 10.56
C ASP A 390 6.41 7.96 10.95
N TYR A 391 5.57 8.19 11.93
CA TYR A 391 5.28 9.54 12.46
C TYR A 391 5.98 9.86 13.79
N VAL A 392 6.98 9.05 14.18
CA VAL A 392 7.64 9.19 15.49
C VAL A 392 9.04 9.78 15.34
N PRO A 393 9.28 11.01 15.85
CA PRO A 393 10.63 11.55 15.93
C PRO A 393 11.53 10.71 16.84
N VAL A 394 12.74 10.39 16.37
CA VAL A 394 13.71 9.61 17.14
C VAL A 394 14.91 10.44 17.57
N VAL A 395 15.63 9.96 18.58
CA VAL A 395 16.95 10.49 18.92
C VAL A 395 17.85 10.27 17.70
N PRO A 396 18.46 11.34 17.14
CA PRO A 396 19.19 11.23 15.88
C PRO A 396 20.36 10.24 15.99
N TYR A 397 20.48 9.37 14.99
CA TYR A 397 21.62 8.47 14.83
C TYR A 397 22.11 8.47 13.37
N THR A 398 23.33 8.01 13.14
CA THR A 398 23.96 8.01 11.82
C THR A 398 24.08 6.61 11.26
N THR A 399 23.74 6.46 9.97
CA THR A 399 23.90 5.22 9.19
C THR A 399 24.24 5.53 7.73
N ASN A 400 24.67 4.52 6.98
CA ASN A 400 24.91 4.63 5.53
C ASN A 400 23.83 3.95 4.68
N THR A 401 22.95 3.20 5.31
CA THR A 401 21.87 2.47 4.64
C THR A 401 20.62 2.53 5.51
N ILE A 402 19.48 2.72 4.89
CA ILE A 402 18.16 2.66 5.51
C ILE A 402 17.43 1.44 4.98
N THR A 403 16.85 0.65 5.86
CA THR A 403 16.02 -0.51 5.51
C THR A 403 14.56 -0.20 5.78
N LEU A 404 13.71 -0.39 4.77
CA LEU A 404 12.28 -0.09 4.82
C LEU A 404 11.49 -1.30 4.34
N ALA A 405 10.71 -1.90 5.21
CA ALA A 405 9.66 -2.82 4.80
C ALA A 405 8.47 -2.03 4.21
N VAL A 406 7.56 -2.71 3.51
CA VAL A 406 6.38 -2.05 2.93
C VAL A 406 5.56 -1.36 4.00
N GLY A 407 5.14 -0.13 3.75
CA GLY A 407 4.40 0.73 4.69
C GLY A 407 5.29 1.56 5.61
N GLN A 408 6.57 1.23 5.76
CA GLN A 408 7.49 1.96 6.63
C GLN A 408 7.99 3.26 6.00
N ARG A 409 8.25 4.27 6.84
CA ARG A 409 8.80 5.57 6.46
C ARG A 409 9.97 5.92 7.38
N THR A 410 10.93 6.63 6.82
CA THR A 410 12.09 7.15 7.56
C THR A 410 12.50 8.50 7.02
N ASP A 411 12.59 9.51 7.89
CA ASP A 411 13.13 10.82 7.54
C ASP A 411 14.60 10.90 7.86
N VAL A 412 15.37 11.29 6.86
CA VAL A 412 16.82 11.41 6.98
C VAL A 412 17.32 12.79 6.59
N LEU A 413 18.42 13.20 7.22
CA LEU A 413 19.19 14.38 6.83
C LEU A 413 20.48 13.95 6.16
N VAL A 414 20.80 14.64 5.06
CA VAL A 414 22.03 14.46 4.29
C VAL A 414 22.71 15.81 4.13
N THR A 415 23.94 15.92 4.61
CA THR A 415 24.73 17.14 4.41
C THR A 415 25.57 17.02 3.15
N ALA A 416 25.41 17.95 2.22
CA ALA A 416 26.07 17.95 0.91
C ALA A 416 27.51 18.48 1.00
N ASN A 417 28.40 17.71 1.62
CA ASN A 417 29.79 18.11 1.88
C ASN A 417 30.81 17.66 0.82
N ASN A 418 30.34 16.96 -0.22
CA ASN A 418 31.20 16.41 -1.25
C ASN A 418 31.55 17.46 -2.35
N ASN A 419 32.27 17.04 -3.37
CA ASN A 419 32.69 17.91 -4.46
C ASN A 419 31.49 18.48 -5.22
N SER A 420 31.37 19.80 -5.25
CA SER A 420 30.29 20.57 -5.87
C SER A 420 30.13 20.39 -7.39
N ALA A 421 31.12 19.86 -8.08
CA ALA A 421 31.06 19.60 -9.52
C ALA A 421 30.69 18.15 -9.85
N LYS A 422 30.31 17.35 -8.87
CA LYS A 422 29.99 15.92 -9.05
C LYS A 422 28.53 15.62 -8.91
N SER A 423 28.16 14.48 -9.47
CA SER A 423 26.90 13.79 -9.27
C SER A 423 27.15 12.43 -8.64
N TYR A 424 26.13 11.88 -7.97
CA TYR A 424 26.20 10.63 -7.22
C TYR A 424 24.95 9.81 -7.49
N TYR A 425 25.06 8.49 -7.48
CA TYR A 425 23.85 7.65 -7.51
C TYR A 425 23.19 7.59 -6.14
N MET A 426 21.88 7.73 -6.15
CA MET A 426 20.96 7.32 -5.10
C MET A 426 20.42 5.97 -5.52
N ARG A 427 20.37 5.01 -4.60
CA ARG A 427 20.06 3.61 -4.90
C ARG A 427 19.04 3.05 -3.95
N THR A 428 18.19 2.20 -4.46
CA THR A 428 17.47 1.24 -3.64
C THR A 428 17.58 -0.15 -4.25
N THR A 429 17.72 -1.17 -3.38
CA THR A 429 17.82 -2.56 -3.79
C THR A 429 16.88 -3.39 -2.95
N THR A 430 16.34 -4.46 -3.49
CA THR A 430 15.81 -5.56 -2.69
C THR A 430 16.96 -6.49 -2.29
N THR A 431 16.80 -7.25 -1.23
CA THR A 431 17.90 -8.08 -0.68
C THR A 431 18.26 -9.26 -1.57
N GLY A 432 17.36 -9.65 -2.49
CA GLY A 432 17.50 -10.85 -3.31
C GLY A 432 17.32 -12.15 -2.51
N ASP A 433 16.79 -12.05 -1.30
CA ASP A 433 16.29 -13.18 -0.51
C ASP A 433 14.78 -13.33 -0.76
N ASP A 434 14.33 -14.53 -1.09
CA ASP A 434 12.93 -14.82 -1.40
C ASP A 434 11.97 -14.46 -0.25
N ALA A 435 12.47 -14.43 0.97
CA ALA A 435 11.70 -14.07 2.15
C ALA A 435 11.41 -12.55 2.31
N CYS A 436 12.10 -11.69 1.53
CA CYS A 436 11.99 -10.23 1.61
C CYS A 436 11.31 -9.60 0.40
N GLY A 437 10.65 -10.40 -0.43
CA GLY A 437 10.16 -9.98 -1.74
C GLY A 437 11.24 -9.99 -2.81
N GLN A 438 10.85 -10.38 -4.00
CA GLN A 438 11.76 -10.56 -5.13
C GLN A 438 11.53 -9.53 -6.23
N SER A 439 12.63 -9.08 -6.85
CA SER A 439 12.59 -8.30 -8.09
C SER A 439 13.52 -8.89 -9.15
N SER A 440 13.13 -8.76 -10.42
CA SER A 440 13.99 -9.05 -11.56
C SER A 440 15.09 -7.99 -11.71
N ALA A 441 14.80 -6.74 -11.33
CA ALA A 441 15.79 -5.69 -11.22
C ALA A 441 16.65 -5.86 -9.97
N LYS A 442 17.96 -5.65 -10.12
CA LYS A 442 18.90 -5.72 -8.99
C LYS A 442 18.85 -4.46 -8.12
N GLU A 443 18.54 -3.33 -8.74
CA GLU A 443 18.51 -2.02 -8.10
C GLU A 443 17.67 -1.03 -8.91
N ALA A 444 17.14 -0.01 -8.25
CA ALA A 444 16.73 1.22 -8.91
C ALA A 444 17.76 2.33 -8.64
N LEU A 445 17.97 3.15 -9.65
CA LEU A 445 18.91 4.26 -9.62
C LEU A 445 18.18 5.60 -9.75
N ALA A 446 18.65 6.58 -9.00
CA ALA A 446 18.37 8.00 -9.22
C ALA A 446 19.68 8.78 -9.17
N VAL A 447 19.69 10.00 -9.69
CA VAL A 447 20.91 10.81 -9.72
C VAL A 447 20.76 12.04 -8.83
N VAL A 448 21.69 12.20 -7.91
CA VAL A 448 21.86 13.40 -7.11
C VAL A 448 22.92 14.28 -7.76
N TYR A 449 22.52 15.45 -8.23
CA TYR A 449 23.41 16.47 -8.79
C TYR A 449 23.70 17.52 -7.73
N TYR A 450 24.97 17.82 -7.53
CA TYR A 450 25.37 18.99 -6.75
C TYR A 450 25.20 20.28 -7.56
N SER A 451 25.09 21.44 -6.92
CA SER A 451 24.76 22.70 -7.57
C SER A 451 25.71 23.12 -8.73
N GLY A 452 26.90 22.58 -8.81
CA GLY A 452 27.86 22.84 -9.90
C GLY A 452 28.04 21.71 -10.89
N ALA A 453 27.26 20.62 -10.76
CA ALA A 453 27.37 19.43 -11.60
C ALA A 453 26.67 19.61 -12.95
N ASP A 454 27.18 18.97 -13.98
CA ASP A 454 26.52 18.86 -15.28
C ASP A 454 25.35 17.88 -15.17
N THR A 455 24.11 18.38 -15.30
CA THR A 455 22.87 17.59 -15.19
C THR A 455 22.55 16.79 -16.44
N THR A 456 23.38 16.88 -17.48
CA THR A 456 23.23 16.09 -18.72
C THR A 456 24.03 14.80 -18.71
N THR A 457 24.92 14.61 -17.72
CA THR A 457 25.78 13.43 -17.58
C THR A 457 25.40 12.62 -16.34
N PHE A 458 25.69 11.32 -16.39
CA PHE A 458 25.48 10.42 -15.26
C PHE A 458 26.78 10.26 -14.44
N PRO A 459 26.68 9.92 -13.15
CA PRO A 459 27.84 9.50 -12.36
C PRO A 459 28.53 8.29 -12.98
N VAL A 460 29.81 8.11 -12.71
CA VAL A 460 30.50 6.86 -13.03
C VAL A 460 29.87 5.74 -12.18
N TYR A 461 29.37 4.72 -12.86
CA TYR A 461 28.76 3.58 -12.17
C TYR A 461 29.81 2.83 -11.34
N THR A 462 29.50 2.63 -10.09
CA THR A 462 30.21 1.73 -9.17
C THR A 462 29.22 0.65 -8.74
N SER A 463 29.65 -0.61 -8.73
CA SER A 463 28.80 -1.67 -8.21
C SER A 463 28.40 -1.34 -6.77
N PRO A 464 27.14 -1.54 -6.38
CA PRO A 464 26.74 -1.36 -4.99
C PRO A 464 27.56 -2.30 -4.09
N THR A 465 27.91 -1.84 -2.91
CA THR A 465 28.31 -2.77 -1.84
C THR A 465 27.14 -3.71 -1.64
N THR A 466 27.37 -5.01 -1.76
CA THR A 466 26.31 -6.02 -1.60
C THR A 466 25.57 -5.74 -0.29
N PRO A 467 24.28 -5.41 -0.31
CA PRO A 467 23.52 -5.23 0.91
C PRO A 467 23.58 -6.50 1.76
N ALA A 468 23.50 -6.38 3.08
CA ALA A 468 23.30 -7.54 3.93
C ALA A 468 22.08 -8.33 3.42
N LYS A 469 22.18 -9.65 3.34
CA LYS A 469 21.12 -10.52 2.81
C LYS A 469 19.94 -10.71 3.79
N ASP A 470 19.89 -9.95 4.86
CA ASP A 470 18.82 -10.00 5.84
C ASP A 470 17.66 -9.07 5.44
N CYS A 471 16.45 -9.51 5.68
CA CYS A 471 15.24 -8.69 5.56
C CYS A 471 15.05 -7.76 6.77
N ALA A 472 15.99 -7.76 7.71
CA ALA A 472 15.84 -7.06 8.97
C ALA A 472 15.61 -5.56 8.77
N SER A 473 14.63 -5.02 9.49
CA SER A 473 14.45 -3.56 9.67
C SER A 473 15.71 -2.95 10.31
N ASP A 474 15.80 -1.62 10.29
CA ASP A 474 16.83 -0.91 11.04
C ASP A 474 16.81 -1.36 12.51
N PRO A 475 17.98 -1.46 13.18
CA PRO A 475 18.07 -2.06 14.51
C PRO A 475 17.22 -1.32 15.55
N LEU A 476 16.24 -2.00 16.16
CA LEU A 476 15.35 -1.44 17.17
C LEU A 476 16.05 -0.66 18.30
N PRO A 477 17.23 -1.07 18.79
CA PRO A 477 17.96 -0.29 19.81
C PRO A 477 18.39 1.11 19.36
N SER A 478 18.47 1.36 18.05
CA SER A 478 18.79 2.68 17.49
C SER A 478 17.55 3.57 17.32
N LEU A 479 16.36 2.97 17.30
CA LEU A 479 15.08 3.63 17.04
C LEU A 479 14.44 4.15 18.34
N VAL A 480 15.16 5.00 19.08
CA VAL A 480 14.69 5.53 20.36
C VAL A 480 13.85 6.79 20.14
N PRO A 481 12.56 6.81 20.53
CA PRO A 481 11.73 8.00 20.41
C PRO A 481 12.29 9.21 21.15
N SER A 482 12.19 10.41 20.57
CA SER A 482 12.70 11.66 21.16
C SER A 482 11.93 12.08 22.41
N TYR A 483 10.63 11.78 22.45
CA TYR A 483 9.76 12.00 23.61
C TYR A 483 9.53 10.64 24.31
N PRO A 484 9.89 10.52 25.59
CA PRO A 484 9.74 9.26 26.29
C PRO A 484 8.29 9.01 26.70
N LEU A 485 7.74 7.91 26.21
CA LEU A 485 6.47 7.36 26.66
C LEU A 485 6.69 5.94 27.18
N LYS A 486 5.98 5.61 28.25
CA LYS A 486 6.01 4.28 28.82
C LYS A 486 4.69 3.58 28.54
N PRO A 487 4.71 2.34 28.01
CA PRO A 487 3.49 1.56 27.81
C PRO A 487 2.80 1.30 29.14
N SER A 488 1.47 1.21 29.12
CA SER A 488 0.65 0.87 30.27
C SER A 488 1.07 -0.49 30.87
N SER A 489 0.99 -0.59 32.20
CA SER A 489 1.21 -1.87 32.87
C SER A 489 -0.04 -2.74 32.81
N ASN A 490 0.17 -4.07 32.77
CA ASN A 490 -0.91 -5.07 32.76
C ASN A 490 -1.84 -4.98 31.53
N PRO A 491 -1.31 -4.99 30.28
CA PRO A 491 -2.14 -5.04 29.10
C PRO A 491 -2.92 -6.36 29.03
N TYR A 492 -4.06 -6.34 28.31
CA TYR A 492 -4.69 -7.58 27.87
C TYR A 492 -3.78 -8.23 26.82
N GLN A 493 -3.37 -9.49 27.03
CA GLN A 493 -2.52 -10.21 26.09
C GLN A 493 -3.36 -11.04 25.13
N GLN A 494 -3.03 -10.95 23.85
CA GLN A 494 -3.55 -11.78 22.76
C GLN A 494 -2.38 -12.41 21.99
N ASP A 495 -2.40 -13.72 21.88
CA ASP A 495 -1.46 -14.46 21.04
C ASP A 495 -2.05 -14.63 19.64
N LEU A 496 -1.25 -14.30 18.62
CA LEU A 496 -1.58 -14.41 17.21
C LEU A 496 -0.53 -15.29 16.52
N THR A 497 -0.99 -16.26 15.73
CA THR A 497 -0.11 -17.16 14.99
C THR A 497 -0.41 -17.03 13.49
N LEU A 498 0.60 -16.64 12.73
CA LEU A 498 0.51 -16.54 11.27
C LEU A 498 0.74 -17.92 10.65
N SER A 499 -0.08 -18.28 9.69
CA SER A 499 0.03 -19.54 8.95
C SER A 499 -0.45 -19.39 7.51
N LEU A 500 -0.07 -20.34 6.67
CA LEU A 500 -0.52 -20.47 5.30
C LEU A 500 -1.36 -21.74 5.17
N GLY A 501 -2.55 -21.64 4.59
CA GLY A 501 -3.50 -22.72 4.44
C GLY A 501 -4.06 -22.84 3.02
N ARG A 502 -5.06 -23.72 2.90
CA ARG A 502 -5.89 -23.83 1.71
C ARG A 502 -7.36 -23.92 2.15
N ASN A 503 -8.21 -23.24 1.43
CA ASN A 503 -9.65 -23.38 1.63
C ASN A 503 -10.21 -24.69 1.06
N SER A 504 -11.50 -24.91 1.18
CA SER A 504 -12.17 -26.12 0.73
C SER A 504 -12.11 -26.36 -0.79
N THR A 505 -11.85 -25.33 -1.59
CA THR A 505 -11.68 -25.41 -3.04
C THR A 505 -10.22 -25.58 -3.48
N GLY A 506 -9.28 -25.58 -2.50
CA GLY A 506 -7.86 -25.77 -2.73
C GLY A 506 -7.09 -24.48 -3.00
N ASN A 507 -7.75 -23.33 -2.96
CA ASN A 507 -7.14 -22.02 -3.10
C ASN A 507 -6.29 -21.67 -1.89
N PHE A 508 -5.20 -20.94 -2.10
CA PHE A 508 -4.36 -20.44 -1.02
C PHE A 508 -5.06 -19.36 -0.23
N GLU A 509 -4.83 -19.41 1.07
CA GLU A 509 -5.22 -18.36 1.99
C GLU A 509 -4.18 -18.19 3.10
N TRP A 510 -3.93 -16.95 3.46
CA TRP A 510 -3.20 -16.62 4.65
C TRP A 510 -4.13 -16.59 5.85
N GLN A 511 -3.62 -17.00 7.00
CA GLN A 511 -4.44 -17.18 8.19
C GLN A 511 -3.75 -16.58 9.43
N ILE A 512 -4.57 -16.02 10.32
CA ILE A 512 -4.19 -15.68 11.70
C ILE A 512 -5.06 -16.53 12.62
N ASN A 513 -4.44 -17.31 13.51
CA ASN A 513 -5.10 -18.28 14.38
C ASN A 513 -5.99 -19.27 13.60
N SER A 514 -5.52 -19.73 12.44
CA SER A 514 -6.21 -20.66 11.54
C SER A 514 -7.48 -20.10 10.89
N GLN A 515 -7.65 -18.78 10.89
CA GLN A 515 -8.75 -18.08 10.24
C GLN A 515 -8.21 -17.08 9.22
N THR A 516 -8.77 -17.10 7.99
CA THR A 516 -8.50 -16.07 6.98
C THR A 516 -9.44 -14.87 7.15
N TYR A 517 -9.02 -13.71 6.67
CA TYR A 517 -9.85 -12.51 6.61
C TYR A 517 -10.48 -12.34 5.23
N ARG A 518 -11.74 -11.85 5.20
CA ARG A 518 -12.44 -11.42 4.00
C ARG A 518 -13.44 -10.31 4.32
N ALA A 519 -13.28 -9.16 3.65
CA ALA A 519 -14.18 -8.02 3.79
C ALA A 519 -15.58 -8.30 3.17
N ASN A 520 -16.63 -7.74 3.78
CA ASN A 520 -17.92 -7.58 3.13
C ASN A 520 -18.12 -6.11 2.76
N PHE A 521 -18.02 -5.78 1.48
CA PHE A 521 -18.12 -4.41 0.98
C PHE A 521 -19.47 -3.74 1.20
N ASN A 522 -20.54 -4.54 1.38
CA ASN A 522 -21.89 -4.04 1.57
C ASN A 522 -22.24 -3.78 3.04
N GLU A 523 -21.51 -4.37 3.99
CA GLU A 523 -21.79 -4.29 5.43
C GLU A 523 -20.54 -3.93 6.23
N PRO A 524 -20.08 -2.66 6.21
CA PRO A 524 -18.91 -2.25 6.98
C PRO A 524 -19.09 -2.42 8.48
N LEU A 525 -18.12 -3.07 9.13
CA LEU A 525 -18.17 -3.43 10.56
C LEU A 525 -18.33 -2.23 11.48
N LEU A 526 -17.71 -1.08 11.12
CA LEU A 526 -17.80 0.15 11.91
C LEU A 526 -19.24 0.65 12.07
N TYR A 527 -20.09 0.49 11.05
CA TYR A 527 -21.47 0.96 11.12
C TYR A 527 -22.32 0.10 12.07
N ASP A 528 -22.06 -1.19 12.09
CA ASP A 528 -22.70 -2.11 13.03
C ASP A 528 -22.23 -1.85 14.46
N ALA A 529 -20.91 -1.63 14.65
CA ALA A 529 -20.33 -1.28 15.93
C ALA A 529 -20.94 0.03 16.47
N ALA A 530 -21.00 1.08 15.65
CA ALA A 530 -21.56 2.38 16.04
C ALA A 530 -23.08 2.38 16.28
N ALA A 531 -23.81 1.40 15.75
CA ALA A 531 -25.25 1.23 16.01
C ALA A 531 -25.55 0.62 17.38
N GLY A 532 -24.54 0.29 18.19
CA GLY A 532 -24.69 -0.28 19.53
C GLY A 532 -25.12 -1.74 19.55
N ASN A 533 -25.02 -2.42 18.43
CA ASN A 533 -25.37 -3.85 18.30
C ASN A 533 -24.22 -4.79 18.71
N THR A 534 -23.20 -4.28 19.37
CA THR A 534 -21.88 -4.90 19.52
C THR A 534 -21.86 -6.22 20.28
N SER A 535 -22.62 -6.37 21.36
CA SER A 535 -22.62 -7.64 22.13
C SER A 535 -23.27 -8.84 21.43
N ASN A 536 -24.12 -8.56 20.45
CA ASN A 536 -24.74 -9.61 19.62
C ASN A 536 -24.19 -9.64 18.18
N THR A 537 -23.60 -8.55 17.71
CA THR A 537 -23.18 -8.39 16.33
C THR A 537 -21.86 -9.11 16.08
N PHE A 538 -20.84 -8.90 16.91
CA PHE A 538 -19.56 -9.59 16.74
C PHE A 538 -19.66 -11.09 17.02
N GLU A 539 -20.31 -11.53 18.11
CA GLU A 539 -20.60 -12.95 18.31
C GLU A 539 -21.54 -13.54 17.23
N THR A 540 -22.46 -12.76 16.69
CA THR A 540 -23.43 -13.20 15.70
C THR A 540 -22.83 -13.10 14.30
N GLN A 541 -21.99 -12.11 14.00
CA GLN A 541 -21.27 -12.00 12.74
C GLN A 541 -20.12 -12.99 12.67
N ASP A 542 -19.38 -13.21 13.75
CA ASP A 542 -18.39 -14.27 13.84
C ASP A 542 -19.02 -15.65 13.62
N LYS A 543 -20.27 -15.86 14.06
CA LYS A 543 -21.05 -17.06 13.76
C LYS A 543 -21.67 -17.06 12.36
N LYS A 544 -22.00 -15.89 11.79
CA LYS A 544 -22.58 -15.75 10.45
C LYS A 544 -21.50 -15.65 9.37
N ASN A 545 -20.43 -14.95 9.66
CA ASN A 545 -19.31 -14.76 8.76
C ASN A 545 -17.98 -14.73 9.54
N PRO A 546 -17.41 -15.91 9.86
CA PRO A 546 -16.13 -15.98 10.58
C PRO A 546 -14.96 -15.34 9.81
N LEU A 547 -15.17 -15.01 8.53
CA LEU A 547 -14.14 -14.41 7.68
C LEU A 547 -13.84 -12.95 8.04
N PHE A 548 -14.67 -12.27 8.84
CA PHE A 548 -14.29 -10.94 9.36
C PHE A 548 -13.13 -10.97 10.36
N ASN A 549 -12.82 -12.13 10.92
CA ASN A 549 -11.70 -12.37 11.84
C ASN A 549 -11.55 -11.28 12.92
N ILE A 550 -12.65 -11.05 13.70
CA ILE A 550 -12.75 -9.94 14.64
C ILE A 550 -12.21 -10.35 16.01
N PHE A 551 -11.36 -9.49 16.58
CA PHE A 551 -10.88 -9.53 17.96
C PHE A 551 -11.41 -8.32 18.71
N ASP A 552 -12.43 -8.52 19.54
CA ASP A 552 -13.04 -7.46 20.35
C ASP A 552 -12.34 -7.38 21.71
N PHE A 553 -11.66 -6.26 21.94
CA PHE A 553 -10.95 -5.99 23.19
C PHE A 553 -11.80 -5.18 24.18
N GLY A 554 -13.02 -4.79 23.80
CA GLY A 554 -13.95 -4.08 24.67
C GLY A 554 -13.35 -2.80 25.24
N SER A 555 -13.50 -2.62 26.57
CA SER A 555 -13.02 -1.45 27.31
C SER A 555 -11.61 -1.62 27.88
N ASN A 556 -10.83 -2.63 27.46
CA ASN A 556 -9.44 -2.75 27.87
C ASN A 556 -8.66 -1.46 27.51
N SER A 557 -7.86 -0.96 28.43
CA SER A 557 -7.12 0.29 28.21
C SER A 557 -5.85 0.08 27.39
N SER A 558 -5.33 -1.13 27.34
CA SER A 558 -4.10 -1.46 26.61
C SER A 558 -4.10 -2.93 26.20
N VAL A 559 -3.59 -3.21 25.01
CA VAL A 559 -3.54 -4.56 24.42
C VAL A 559 -2.12 -4.87 24.02
N LEU A 560 -1.68 -6.10 24.35
CA LEU A 560 -0.42 -6.68 23.93
C LEU A 560 -0.68 -7.81 22.94
N LEU A 561 -0.16 -7.66 21.73
CA LEU A 561 -0.20 -8.67 20.68
C LEU A 561 1.15 -9.40 20.63
N ASN A 562 1.16 -10.70 20.92
CA ASN A 562 2.30 -11.56 20.67
C ASN A 562 2.09 -12.28 19.34
N VAL A 563 2.77 -11.80 18.29
CA VAL A 563 2.59 -12.31 16.93
C VAL A 563 3.74 -13.24 16.57
N THR A 564 3.43 -14.52 16.32
CA THR A 564 4.40 -15.55 15.92
C THR A 564 4.23 -15.88 14.44
N ASN A 565 5.32 -15.83 13.69
CA ASN A 565 5.34 -16.11 12.26
C ASN A 565 5.77 -17.56 11.99
N ASN A 566 4.81 -18.44 11.69
CA ASN A 566 5.04 -19.83 11.29
C ASN A 566 5.02 -20.02 9.77
N THR A 567 5.28 -18.96 9.00
CA THR A 567 5.28 -18.98 7.53
C THR A 567 6.71 -18.92 6.97
N PRO A 568 6.93 -19.27 5.71
CA PRO A 568 8.27 -19.29 5.11
C PRO A 568 8.79 -17.92 4.66
N VAL A 569 8.03 -16.84 4.86
CA VAL A 569 8.37 -15.47 4.46
C VAL A 569 8.19 -14.49 5.61
N GLY A 570 8.80 -13.32 5.50
CA GLY A 570 8.62 -12.26 6.49
C GLY A 570 7.39 -11.39 6.21
N HIS A 571 6.96 -10.64 7.22
CA HIS A 571 5.73 -9.84 7.15
C HIS A 571 5.88 -8.49 7.83
N PRO A 572 5.67 -7.35 7.13
CA PRO A 572 5.45 -6.06 7.76
C PRO A 572 4.00 -5.96 8.24
N PHE A 573 3.76 -5.90 9.53
CA PHE A 573 2.43 -5.75 10.11
C PHE A 573 2.13 -4.31 10.46
N HIS A 574 1.00 -3.82 10.00
CA HIS A 574 0.46 -2.49 10.22
C HIS A 574 -0.82 -2.53 11.05
N LEU A 575 -0.97 -1.59 11.98
CA LEU A 575 -2.18 -1.38 12.77
C LEU A 575 -2.78 -0.01 12.44
N HIS A 576 -4.02 -0.01 11.96
CA HIS A 576 -4.76 1.22 11.72
C HIS A 576 -5.14 1.91 13.04
N GLY A 577 -5.31 3.20 13.02
CA GLY A 577 -5.80 4.01 14.13
C GLY A 577 -4.88 4.11 15.35
N HIS A 578 -3.73 3.45 15.37
CA HIS A 578 -2.84 3.38 16.53
C HIS A 578 -1.36 3.41 16.16
N ASN A 579 -0.55 3.99 17.03
CA ASN A 579 0.88 3.72 17.10
C ASN A 579 1.13 2.72 18.24
N PHE A 580 1.87 1.67 17.97
CA PHE A 580 2.21 0.66 18.97
C PHE A 580 3.66 0.77 19.44
N TYR A 581 3.92 0.28 20.65
CA TYR A 581 5.26 0.03 21.17
C TYR A 581 5.76 -1.31 20.67
N VAL A 582 7.01 -1.38 20.24
CA VAL A 582 7.69 -2.64 19.93
C VAL A 582 8.46 -3.09 21.19
N LEU A 583 7.93 -4.09 21.88
CA LEU A 583 8.46 -4.53 23.18
C LEU A 583 9.45 -5.67 23.09
N ALA A 584 9.33 -6.53 22.08
CA ALA A 584 10.25 -7.61 21.79
C ALA A 584 10.17 -8.00 20.31
N SER A 585 11.27 -8.53 19.80
CA SER A 585 11.37 -9.14 18.47
C SER A 585 12.49 -10.15 18.48
N GLY A 586 12.31 -11.30 17.87
CA GLY A 586 13.31 -12.37 17.86
C GLY A 586 12.87 -13.57 17.02
N HIS A 587 13.63 -14.65 17.08
CA HIS A 587 13.33 -15.91 16.42
C HIS A 587 12.81 -16.95 17.41
N GLY A 588 11.98 -17.88 16.93
CA GLY A 588 11.37 -18.93 17.72
C GLY A 588 10.15 -18.43 18.50
N VAL A 589 9.99 -18.93 19.72
CA VAL A 589 8.86 -18.58 20.61
C VAL A 589 9.32 -17.53 21.61
N TRP A 590 8.50 -16.51 21.82
CA TRP A 590 8.78 -15.49 22.84
C TRP A 590 8.82 -16.13 24.24
N ASP A 591 9.88 -15.84 24.98
CA ASP A 591 10.13 -16.38 26.32
C ASP A 591 9.63 -15.48 27.47
N GLY A 592 8.89 -14.38 27.12
CA GLY A 592 8.41 -13.39 28.08
C GLY A 592 9.40 -12.25 28.35
N SER A 593 10.60 -12.28 27.78
CA SER A 593 11.57 -11.19 27.93
C SER A 593 11.24 -10.01 27.03
N LEU A 594 11.42 -8.79 27.56
CA LEU A 594 11.22 -7.55 26.86
C LEU A 594 12.57 -6.90 26.55
N LEU A 595 12.64 -6.06 25.51
CA LEU A 595 13.84 -5.27 25.18
C LEU A 595 14.27 -4.29 26.29
N GLY A 596 13.52 -4.25 27.41
CA GLY A 596 13.89 -3.60 28.64
C GLY A 596 13.97 -2.07 28.59
N SER A 597 13.40 -1.46 27.58
CA SER A 597 13.42 -0.01 27.41
C SER A 597 12.30 0.68 28.21
N ALA A 598 12.66 1.69 28.98
CA ALA A 598 11.69 2.60 29.59
C ALA A 598 11.01 3.52 28.55
N ASN A 599 11.52 3.54 27.31
CA ASN A 599 11.04 4.29 26.17
C ASN A 599 11.19 3.43 24.91
N PRO A 600 10.32 2.43 24.71
CA PRO A 600 10.41 1.53 23.56
C PRO A 600 10.18 2.25 22.24
N THR A 601 10.70 1.67 21.16
CA THR A 601 10.38 2.09 19.80
C THR A 601 8.86 2.15 19.61
N ARG A 602 8.36 3.25 19.02
CA ARG A 602 6.96 3.39 18.61
C ARG A 602 6.89 3.54 17.11
N ARG A 603 5.89 2.92 16.50
CA ARG A 603 5.61 3.02 15.06
C ARG A 603 4.25 2.42 14.72
N ASP A 604 3.83 2.49 13.49
CA ASP A 604 2.57 1.88 13.01
C ASP A 604 2.77 0.62 12.15
N THR A 605 4.00 0.36 11.69
CA THR A 605 4.32 -0.81 10.83
C THR A 605 5.62 -1.47 11.28
N GLN A 606 5.58 -2.77 11.65
CA GLN A 606 6.74 -3.52 12.14
C GLN A 606 6.95 -4.81 11.38
N TRP A 607 8.20 -5.07 10.98
CA TRP A 607 8.64 -6.31 10.34
C TRP A 607 8.69 -7.48 11.32
N ILE A 608 8.22 -8.64 10.87
CA ILE A 608 8.32 -9.94 11.59
C ILE A 608 9.08 -10.90 10.69
N ASP A 609 10.20 -11.41 11.19
CA ASP A 609 11.07 -12.32 10.46
C ASP A 609 10.45 -13.71 10.25
N VAL A 610 11.01 -14.46 9.29
CA VAL A 610 10.70 -15.88 9.06
C VAL A 610 10.99 -16.69 10.33
N GLY A 611 9.99 -17.45 10.80
CA GLY A 611 10.12 -18.24 12.04
C GLY A 611 10.39 -17.39 13.26
N GLY A 612 10.06 -16.10 13.20
CA GLY A 612 10.25 -15.12 14.26
C GLY A 612 8.97 -14.76 14.99
N TYR A 613 9.12 -13.81 15.92
CA TYR A 613 8.02 -13.21 16.66
C TYR A 613 8.24 -11.72 16.84
N VAL A 614 7.16 -11.00 17.06
CA VAL A 614 7.16 -9.62 17.54
C VAL A 614 6.12 -9.47 18.65
N VAL A 615 6.47 -8.68 19.69
CA VAL A 615 5.55 -8.33 20.77
C VAL A 615 5.27 -6.84 20.68
N LEU A 616 4.03 -6.52 20.35
CA LEU A 616 3.53 -5.16 20.17
C LEU A 616 2.56 -4.82 21.30
N GLN A 617 2.60 -3.59 21.80
CA GLN A 617 1.58 -3.09 22.72
C GLN A 617 1.05 -1.76 22.23
N PHE A 618 -0.26 -1.56 22.27
CA PHE A 618 -0.89 -0.29 21.98
C PHE A 618 -1.86 0.11 23.09
N GLU A 619 -2.04 1.41 23.25
CA GLU A 619 -3.08 1.94 24.12
C GLU A 619 -4.39 1.92 23.35
N ALA A 620 -5.38 1.19 23.86
CA ALA A 620 -6.69 1.05 23.22
C ALA A 620 -7.58 2.27 23.61
N ASP A 621 -7.13 3.46 23.23
CA ASP A 621 -7.72 4.75 23.54
C ASP A 621 -8.43 5.41 22.36
N ASN A 622 -8.56 4.67 21.24
CA ASN A 622 -9.19 5.13 20.01
C ASN A 622 -10.40 4.22 19.66
N PRO A 623 -11.64 4.65 19.98
CA PRO A 623 -12.83 3.88 19.72
C PRO A 623 -13.03 3.60 18.23
N GLY A 624 -13.18 2.32 17.84
CA GLY A 624 -13.33 1.95 16.43
C GLY A 624 -13.20 0.47 16.16
N VAL A 625 -13.20 0.15 14.86
CA VAL A 625 -12.81 -1.15 14.31
C VAL A 625 -11.65 -0.91 13.36
N TRP A 626 -10.51 -1.51 13.64
CA TRP A 626 -9.23 -1.17 13.03
C TRP A 626 -8.56 -2.40 12.43
N PRO A 627 -8.25 -2.43 11.13
CA PRO A 627 -7.47 -3.50 10.56
C PRO A 627 -6.07 -3.61 11.21
N PHE A 628 -5.65 -4.84 11.50
CA PHE A 628 -4.27 -5.21 11.79
C PHE A 628 -3.85 -6.28 10.80
N HIS A 629 -2.96 -5.93 9.87
CA HIS A 629 -2.72 -6.75 8.70
C HIS A 629 -1.26 -6.72 8.23
N CYS A 630 -0.87 -7.73 7.48
CA CYS A 630 0.38 -7.70 6.72
C CYS A 630 0.29 -6.66 5.59
N HIS A 631 1.30 -5.81 5.46
CA HIS A 631 1.30 -4.75 4.44
C HIS A 631 1.86 -5.21 3.07
N VAL A 632 2.29 -6.47 2.93
CA VAL A 632 2.52 -7.06 1.61
C VAL A 632 1.17 -7.23 0.93
N ALA A 633 0.99 -6.58 -0.23
CA ALA A 633 -0.29 -6.55 -0.95
C ALA A 633 -0.83 -7.95 -1.22
N TRP A 634 0.04 -8.85 -1.64
CA TRP A 634 -0.31 -10.22 -2.01
C TRP A 634 -0.70 -11.09 -0.81
N HIS A 635 -0.16 -10.79 0.37
CA HIS A 635 -0.51 -11.48 1.61
C HIS A 635 -1.84 -10.97 2.17
N LEU A 636 -2.07 -9.66 2.11
CA LEU A 636 -3.34 -9.06 2.49
C LEU A 636 -4.46 -9.53 1.57
N SER A 637 -4.27 -9.50 0.25
CA SER A 637 -5.24 -10.05 -0.72
C SER A 637 -5.56 -11.53 -0.43
N GLY A 638 -4.61 -12.30 0.09
CA GLY A 638 -4.80 -13.67 0.52
C GLY A 638 -5.39 -13.84 1.92
N GLY A 639 -5.75 -12.74 2.61
CA GLY A 639 -6.49 -12.75 3.87
C GLY A 639 -5.64 -12.66 5.15
N LEU A 640 -4.38 -12.15 5.09
CA LEU A 640 -3.53 -12.02 6.27
C LEU A 640 -3.88 -10.75 7.08
N ALA A 641 -5.04 -10.76 7.69
CA ALA A 641 -5.58 -9.67 8.49
C ALA A 641 -6.49 -10.14 9.63
N ILE A 642 -6.66 -9.28 10.62
CA ILE A 642 -7.72 -9.33 11.62
C ILE A 642 -8.32 -7.93 11.78
N ASN A 643 -9.51 -7.86 12.33
CA ASN A 643 -10.11 -6.64 12.81
C ASN A 643 -9.94 -6.51 14.33
N VAL A 644 -9.36 -5.41 14.77
CA VAL A 644 -9.18 -5.00 16.16
C VAL A 644 -10.32 -4.07 16.53
N ALA A 645 -11.29 -4.54 17.32
CA ALA A 645 -12.37 -3.74 17.84
C ALA A 645 -12.03 -3.24 19.24
N THR A 646 -12.10 -1.93 19.46
CA THR A 646 -11.81 -1.30 20.76
C THR A 646 -12.88 -0.27 21.09
N ARG A 647 -13.36 -0.28 22.35
CA ARG A 647 -14.29 0.74 22.90
C ARG A 647 -15.45 1.06 21.95
N THR A 648 -16.02 0.04 21.34
CA THR A 648 -17.05 0.21 20.30
C THR A 648 -18.30 0.93 20.79
N ASP A 649 -18.58 0.89 22.08
CA ASP A 649 -19.64 1.65 22.75
C ASP A 649 -19.32 3.14 22.93
N GLU A 650 -18.06 3.55 22.72
CA GLU A 650 -17.61 4.95 22.78
C GLU A 650 -17.45 5.57 21.36
N ILE A 651 -17.73 4.83 20.29
CA ILE A 651 -17.67 5.36 18.93
C ILE A 651 -18.63 6.56 18.81
N VAL A 652 -18.08 7.70 18.41
CA VAL A 652 -18.90 8.89 18.18
C VAL A 652 -19.89 8.67 17.04
N PRO A 653 -21.10 9.28 17.09
CA PRO A 653 -22.09 9.09 16.03
C PRO A 653 -21.53 9.43 14.65
N ILE A 654 -21.60 8.50 13.73
CA ILE A 654 -21.18 8.70 12.33
C ILE A 654 -22.07 9.78 11.70
N PRO A 655 -21.50 10.83 11.08
CA PRO A 655 -22.27 11.92 10.49
C PRO A 655 -23.27 11.39 9.44
N LYS A 656 -24.47 11.93 9.45
CA LYS A 656 -25.46 11.63 8.41
C LYS A 656 -24.90 12.01 7.05
N GLY A 657 -25.12 11.19 6.05
CA GLY A 657 -24.59 11.37 4.71
C GLY A 657 -23.30 10.60 4.44
N THR A 658 -22.49 10.29 5.46
CA THR A 658 -21.27 9.49 5.29
C THR A 658 -21.62 8.06 4.86
N ARG A 659 -22.50 7.39 5.62
CA ARG A 659 -22.98 6.05 5.28
C ARG A 659 -23.82 6.07 4.01
N GLU A 660 -24.74 7.02 3.92
CA GLU A 660 -25.63 7.12 2.77
C GLU A 660 -24.85 7.38 1.48
N GLN A 661 -23.79 8.18 1.52
CA GLN A 661 -23.02 8.54 0.33
C GLN A 661 -22.25 7.36 -0.24
N THR A 662 -21.62 6.53 0.57
CA THR A 662 -20.85 5.37 0.06
C THR A 662 -21.74 4.14 -0.12
N CYS A 663 -22.44 3.69 0.93
CA CYS A 663 -23.17 2.42 0.90
C CYS A 663 -24.42 2.45 0.02
N ILE A 664 -25.18 3.57 -0.01
CA ILE A 664 -26.32 3.67 -0.92
C ILE A 664 -25.88 3.63 -2.38
N ASP A 665 -24.79 4.32 -2.71
CA ASP A 665 -24.25 4.33 -4.07
C ASP A 665 -23.67 2.97 -4.45
N TRP A 666 -22.99 2.28 -3.51
CA TRP A 666 -22.47 0.94 -3.69
C TRP A 666 -23.57 -0.09 -3.88
N ASP A 667 -24.60 -0.07 -3.02
CA ASP A 667 -25.79 -0.92 -3.14
C ASP A 667 -26.53 -0.72 -4.46
N ALA A 668 -26.60 0.53 -4.94
CA ALA A 668 -27.21 0.83 -6.22
C ALA A 668 -26.38 0.28 -7.40
N TYR A 669 -25.04 0.37 -7.32
CA TYR A 669 -24.12 -0.17 -8.31
C TYR A 669 -24.17 -1.70 -8.37
N THR A 670 -24.08 -2.36 -7.21
CA THR A 670 -24.10 -3.83 -7.09
C THR A 670 -25.54 -4.41 -7.16
N LYS A 671 -26.59 -3.56 -7.20
CA LYS A 671 -28.01 -3.96 -7.12
C LYS A 671 -28.35 -4.70 -5.83
N ARG A 672 -27.62 -4.40 -4.76
CA ARG A 672 -27.65 -5.05 -3.46
C ARG A 672 -27.23 -6.53 -3.46
N ASP A 673 -26.60 -6.97 -4.55
CA ASP A 673 -25.91 -8.25 -4.53
C ASP A 673 -24.55 -8.08 -3.84
N GLU A 674 -24.23 -9.00 -2.96
CA GLU A 674 -22.91 -9.03 -2.34
C GLU A 674 -21.84 -9.29 -3.41
N VAL A 675 -20.81 -8.47 -3.43
CA VAL A 675 -19.71 -8.66 -4.40
C VAL A 675 -18.87 -9.85 -3.97
N ASP A 676 -18.92 -10.92 -4.75
CA ASP A 676 -18.06 -12.07 -4.58
C ASP A 676 -16.68 -11.78 -5.19
N GLN A 677 -15.85 -11.02 -4.46
CA GLN A 677 -14.47 -10.76 -4.86
C GLN A 677 -13.61 -12.04 -4.74
N ILE A 678 -12.60 -12.16 -5.62
CA ILE A 678 -11.72 -13.34 -5.65
C ILE A 678 -10.71 -13.38 -4.50
N ASP A 679 -10.43 -12.24 -3.87
CA ASP A 679 -9.45 -12.05 -2.79
C ASP A 679 -10.12 -11.63 -1.46
N SER A 680 -9.32 -11.14 -0.51
CA SER A 680 -9.83 -10.65 0.78
C SER A 680 -10.66 -9.37 0.67
N GLY A 681 -10.52 -8.62 -0.41
CA GLY A 681 -11.17 -7.33 -0.62
C GLY A 681 -10.41 -6.12 -0.03
N SER A 682 -9.30 -6.35 0.69
CA SER A 682 -8.47 -5.32 1.33
C SER A 682 -7.06 -5.33 0.81
#